data_05e0dec08b6c35e1394082fc0fd2f173
#
_entry.id   05e0dec08b6c35e1394082fc0fd2f173
#
_cell.length_a   1.000
_cell.length_b   1.000
_cell.length_c   1.000
_cell.angle_alpha   90.00
_cell.angle_beta   90.00
_cell.angle_gamma   90.00
#
_symmetry.space_group_name_H-M   'P 1'
#
loop_
_entity.id
_entity.type
_entity.pdbx_description
1 polymer ?
#
loop_
_entity_poly.entity_id
_entity_poly.type
_entity_poly.pdbx_seq_one_letter_code
_entity_poly.pdbx_strand_id
1 'polypeptide(L)'
;MNYFRTAIILLGLVLTILGLSENLLAQKVRLRAQITPNCTAAPGTVARWKFSDIYADGNIAVQGSFNCRGAFIYDISNPDAPNLAAWYNPGNNQQFLEAIVVGNRAYFGSGNGGGVHIVDLTDPKNPQLLGTVDATRGNGHNSIHEMLVWGNYLIENSNAASNKLIKVINISNPANPVFVRDINPTEVNWVHAMHIRGDRMFTSGWGNAANRGRTEIYDITNIGTQAPTLLGFVEDPNPNVTNGNNMHSSWTSEDGNYLYSCRETGSGNGDVRTYDIRNPAQPLLVNRVSMSDLGINAITPHNPVVLGNHLYVAWYQAGLQVFSLTNPAAPKRVGQYDTYQPTFAETAESKKSITDLSTTEPWDVVCGLGNLQDNLPTSYDGNWAVFPLLGQDKVLLGDMTNGLIIVDATKISEPAKNQISDFDGDGKTDFSVYSPSTGAWQMENTSNNSSSVVQFGLSADKIVAGDYDGDGKSDVAVWRPSSGTWYIQGSLSGFRAVQFGTNGDVPVAADYDADGKTDIAVWRPSSGTWYFLKSTLGFQAIQWGMSGDKPFTGDYEADGKPDLVVFRPSNSVWYILQSSSSQPLYQQFGISTDKPLSGDFDGDGKSDFAVYRPAQGNWYLWNSGNDSLSVYNFGLPNDFPIPADYDGDGRADIAVFRPDNNAWYRINSSNGTFGAKFYGQNGDLPSPVSAQP
;
A
#
# COMPACT_ATOMS: atom_id res chain seq x y z
N MET A 1 -52.01 -13.44 -0.82
CA MET A 1 -51.27 -12.42 -1.64
C MET A 1 -50.29 -11.55 -0.84
N ASN A 2 -50.37 -11.51 0.49
CA ASN A 2 -49.48 -10.67 1.33
C ASN A 2 -48.16 -11.35 1.76
N TYR A 3 -48.06 -12.67 1.65
CA TYR A 3 -46.79 -13.38 2.00
C TYR A 3 -45.72 -13.34 0.91
N PHE A 4 -46.09 -13.11 -0.35
CA PHE A 4 -45.15 -13.01 -1.47
C PHE A 4 -44.46 -11.63 -1.57
N ARG A 5 -45.08 -10.58 -1.07
CA ARG A 5 -44.48 -9.24 -1.07
C ARG A 5 -43.42 -9.06 0.03
N THR A 6 -43.60 -9.72 1.17
CA THR A 6 -42.66 -9.65 2.30
C THR A 6 -41.37 -10.44 2.00
N ALA A 7 -41.48 -11.58 1.28
CA ALA A 7 -40.31 -12.38 0.87
C ALA A 7 -39.47 -11.67 -0.17
N ILE A 8 -40.06 -10.89 -1.09
CA ILE A 8 -39.31 -10.15 -2.12
C ILE A 8 -38.59 -8.93 -1.52
N ILE A 9 -39.18 -8.30 -0.49
CA ILE A 9 -38.53 -7.18 0.19
C ILE A 9 -37.35 -7.67 1.07
N LEU A 10 -37.50 -8.82 1.74
CA LEU A 10 -36.38 -9.44 2.48
C LEU A 10 -35.27 -9.95 1.55
N LEU A 11 -35.60 -10.50 0.38
CA LEU A 11 -34.59 -10.93 -0.60
C LEU A 11 -33.90 -9.73 -1.26
N GLY A 12 -34.60 -8.62 -1.47
CA GLY A 12 -34.02 -7.38 -1.97
C GLY A 12 -33.11 -6.69 -0.95
N LEU A 13 -33.43 -6.75 0.35
CA LEU A 13 -32.55 -6.24 1.40
C LEU A 13 -31.32 -7.10 1.63
N VAL A 14 -31.42 -8.42 1.50
CA VAL A 14 -30.28 -9.35 1.62
C VAL A 14 -29.33 -9.22 0.41
N LEU A 15 -29.86 -8.94 -0.78
CA LEU A 15 -29.01 -8.72 -1.99
C LEU A 15 -28.36 -7.33 -2.00
N THR A 16 -28.90 -6.33 -1.33
CA THR A 16 -28.24 -5.02 -1.15
C THR A 16 -27.22 -5.02 -0.01
N ILE A 17 -27.32 -5.93 0.96
CA ILE A 17 -26.33 -6.08 2.03
C ILE A 17 -25.13 -6.93 1.56
N LEU A 18 -25.33 -7.88 0.64
CA LEU A 18 -24.24 -8.69 0.05
C LEU A 18 -23.37 -7.93 -0.96
N GLY A 19 -23.75 -6.75 -1.40
CA GLY A 19 -22.95 -5.89 -2.29
C GLY A 19 -22.10 -4.83 -1.57
N LEU A 20 -22.14 -4.77 -0.23
CA LEU A 20 -21.41 -3.78 0.56
C LEU A 20 -20.24 -4.37 1.38
N SER A 21 -19.98 -5.69 1.28
CA SER A 21 -18.97 -6.35 2.11
C SER A 21 -17.56 -6.43 1.52
N GLU A 22 -17.30 -5.88 0.32
CA GLU A 22 -15.96 -5.92 -0.29
C GLU A 22 -15.16 -4.60 -0.19
N ASN A 23 -15.66 -3.58 0.51
CA ASN A 23 -15.05 -2.23 0.50
C ASN A 23 -14.44 -1.76 1.83
N LEU A 24 -14.12 -2.65 2.76
CA LEU A 24 -13.57 -2.26 4.06
C LEU A 24 -12.26 -2.96 4.42
N LEU A 25 -11.37 -3.15 3.46
CA LEU A 25 -9.95 -3.11 3.77
C LEU A 25 -9.64 -1.64 4.04
N ALA A 26 -9.33 -1.31 5.29
CA ALA A 26 -8.98 0.05 5.70
C ALA A 26 -8.00 0.62 4.67
N GLN A 27 -8.42 1.66 3.93
CA GLN A 27 -7.58 2.28 2.92
C GLN A 27 -6.48 2.99 3.69
N LYS A 28 -5.30 2.37 3.81
CA LYS A 28 -4.11 3.01 4.39
C LYS A 28 -3.59 4.18 3.53
N VAL A 29 -4.27 4.46 2.44
CA VAL A 29 -3.99 5.56 1.52
C VAL A 29 -5.17 6.52 1.53
N ARG A 30 -4.93 7.77 1.88
CA ARG A 30 -5.95 8.81 2.07
C ARG A 30 -5.89 9.86 0.97
N LEU A 31 -7.06 10.26 0.43
CA LEU A 31 -7.16 11.41 -0.46
C LEU A 31 -6.75 12.69 0.28
N ARG A 32 -5.87 13.48 -0.33
CA ARG A 32 -5.57 14.86 0.07
C ARG A 32 -6.32 15.87 -0.78
N ALA A 33 -6.16 15.78 -2.11
CA ALA A 33 -6.80 16.69 -3.03
C ALA A 33 -6.98 16.07 -4.43
N GLN A 34 -7.89 16.64 -5.20
CA GLN A 34 -8.11 16.31 -6.60
C GLN A 34 -8.33 17.59 -7.40
N ILE A 35 -7.70 17.70 -8.57
CA ILE A 35 -7.97 18.72 -9.56
C ILE A 35 -8.31 18.07 -10.88
N THR A 36 -9.53 18.31 -11.35
CA THR A 36 -9.96 17.94 -12.69
C THR A 36 -10.02 19.20 -13.55
N PRO A 37 -9.00 19.51 -14.36
CA PRO A 37 -9.03 20.66 -15.23
C PRO A 37 -10.22 20.63 -16.18
N ASN A 38 -10.88 21.75 -16.32
CA ASN A 38 -11.96 21.88 -17.30
C ASN A 38 -11.35 22.02 -18.70
N CYS A 39 -11.46 20.98 -19.50
CA CYS A 39 -11.02 21.00 -20.89
C CYS A 39 -12.16 20.56 -21.82
N THR A 40 -12.23 21.17 -22.98
CA THR A 40 -13.11 20.70 -24.03
C THR A 40 -12.37 19.62 -24.82
N ALA A 41 -12.85 18.39 -24.74
CA ALA A 41 -12.33 17.31 -25.57
C ALA A 41 -12.45 17.68 -27.05
N ALA A 42 -11.48 17.26 -27.86
CA ALA A 42 -11.55 17.51 -29.32
C ALA A 42 -12.82 16.87 -29.88
N PRO A 43 -13.47 17.50 -30.87
CA PRO A 43 -14.70 16.96 -31.48
C PRO A 43 -14.51 15.53 -31.97
N GLY A 44 -15.42 14.63 -31.58
CA GLY A 44 -15.37 13.20 -31.97
C GLY A 44 -14.55 12.30 -31.05
N THR A 45 -13.94 12.83 -29.98
CA THR A 45 -13.16 12.03 -29.01
C THR A 45 -14.02 11.54 -27.84
N VAL A 46 -13.57 10.46 -27.18
CA VAL A 46 -14.24 9.92 -26.00
C VAL A 46 -14.04 10.85 -24.81
N ALA A 47 -15.13 11.25 -24.17
CA ALA A 47 -15.11 12.26 -23.11
C ALA A 47 -14.32 11.83 -21.85
N ARG A 48 -14.02 10.54 -21.68
CA ARG A 48 -13.39 9.98 -20.49
C ARG A 48 -11.86 9.92 -20.53
N TRP A 49 -11.22 9.81 -21.67
CA TRP A 49 -9.76 9.75 -21.78
C TRP A 49 -9.17 11.14 -21.98
N LYS A 50 -9.17 11.91 -20.91
CA LYS A 50 -8.76 13.32 -20.98
C LYS A 50 -7.28 13.50 -20.73
N PHE A 51 -6.76 12.84 -19.70
CA PHE A 51 -5.42 13.04 -19.15
C PHE A 51 -4.54 11.80 -19.34
N SER A 52 -3.23 11.98 -19.25
CA SER A 52 -2.24 10.92 -19.37
C SER A 52 -1.24 10.98 -18.19
N ASP A 53 0.04 10.84 -18.47
CA ASP A 53 1.08 10.68 -17.48
C ASP A 53 1.24 11.91 -16.55
N ILE A 54 1.83 11.66 -15.36
CA ILE A 54 2.05 12.67 -14.32
C ILE A 54 3.49 12.58 -13.82
N TYR A 55 4.14 13.72 -13.67
CA TYR A 55 5.47 13.84 -13.10
C TYR A 55 5.58 15.10 -12.27
N ALA A 56 6.52 15.11 -11.29
CA ALA A 56 6.73 16.31 -10.50
C ALA A 56 8.19 16.47 -10.06
N ASP A 57 8.56 17.72 -9.80
CA ASP A 57 9.81 18.08 -9.14
C ASP A 57 9.56 19.25 -8.18
N GLY A 58 9.92 19.08 -6.91
CA GLY A 58 9.65 20.06 -5.86
C GLY A 58 8.16 20.38 -5.72
N ASN A 59 7.78 21.60 -6.03
CA ASN A 59 6.39 22.09 -5.91
C ASN A 59 5.66 22.21 -7.26
N ILE A 60 6.26 21.74 -8.35
CA ILE A 60 5.67 21.77 -9.68
C ILE A 60 5.33 20.33 -10.10
N ALA A 61 4.07 20.10 -10.48
CA ALA A 61 3.67 18.90 -11.17
C ALA A 61 3.23 19.21 -12.59
N VAL A 62 3.48 18.29 -13.53
CA VAL A 62 3.07 18.39 -14.93
C VAL A 62 2.31 17.13 -15.32
N GLN A 63 1.23 17.31 -16.09
CA GLN A 63 0.40 16.20 -16.55
C GLN A 63 0.15 16.34 -18.05
N GLY A 64 0.34 15.24 -18.75
CA GLY A 64 0.02 15.13 -20.16
C GLY A 64 -1.48 14.97 -20.41
N SER A 65 -1.87 14.88 -21.67
CA SER A 65 -3.26 14.70 -22.06
C SER A 65 -3.46 13.92 -23.34
N PHE A 66 -4.50 13.08 -23.35
CA PHE A 66 -5.02 12.47 -24.58
C PHE A 66 -5.96 13.41 -25.33
N ASN A 67 -7.17 13.57 -24.80
CA ASN A 67 -8.26 14.24 -25.52
C ASN A 67 -8.38 15.73 -25.17
N CYS A 68 -7.83 16.14 -24.03
CA CYS A 68 -7.81 17.56 -23.63
C CYS A 68 -6.84 18.43 -24.43
N ARG A 69 -5.86 17.81 -25.06
CA ARG A 69 -4.76 18.47 -25.78
C ARG A 69 -3.95 19.45 -24.90
N GLY A 70 -2.69 19.62 -25.23
CA GLY A 70 -1.77 20.39 -24.40
C GLY A 70 -1.32 19.61 -23.15
N ALA A 71 -0.65 20.29 -22.23
CA ALA A 71 -0.21 19.77 -20.95
C ALA A 71 -0.61 20.70 -19.81
N PHE A 72 -0.87 20.14 -18.64
CA PHE A 72 -1.30 20.86 -17.45
C PHE A 72 -0.12 21.03 -16.51
N ILE A 73 0.01 22.19 -15.90
CA ILE A 73 1.06 22.56 -14.96
C ILE A 73 0.38 22.95 -13.65
N TYR A 74 0.77 22.29 -12.58
CA TYR A 74 0.17 22.49 -11.26
C TYR A 74 1.20 23.02 -10.27
N ASP A 75 0.76 23.94 -9.40
CA ASP A 75 1.45 24.27 -8.16
C ASP A 75 0.92 23.36 -7.04
N ILE A 76 1.80 22.50 -6.53
CA ILE A 76 1.52 21.52 -5.49
C ILE A 76 2.25 21.86 -4.17
N SER A 77 2.64 23.13 -3.97
CA SER A 77 3.28 23.61 -2.73
C SER A 77 2.41 23.35 -1.50
N ASN A 78 1.08 23.45 -1.66
CA ASN A 78 0.12 22.95 -0.68
C ASN A 78 -0.61 21.73 -1.25
N PRO A 79 -0.23 20.52 -0.86
CA PRO A 79 -0.83 19.31 -1.39
C PRO A 79 -2.29 19.05 -0.99
N ASP A 80 -2.81 19.78 0.03
CA ASP A 80 -4.22 19.74 0.41
C ASP A 80 -5.09 20.75 -0.37
N ALA A 81 -4.43 21.72 -1.05
CA ALA A 81 -5.08 22.72 -1.89
C ALA A 81 -4.19 23.08 -3.10
N PRO A 82 -3.90 22.12 -3.98
CA PRO A 82 -3.09 22.36 -5.17
C PRO A 82 -3.83 23.28 -6.14
N ASN A 83 -3.07 23.97 -7.00
CA ASN A 83 -3.65 24.89 -7.99
C ASN A 83 -3.21 24.52 -9.40
N LEU A 84 -4.12 24.63 -10.36
CA LEU A 84 -3.76 24.65 -11.77
C LEU A 84 -3.06 25.98 -12.09
N ALA A 85 -1.74 25.93 -12.31
CA ALA A 85 -0.94 27.11 -12.60
C ALA A 85 -1.09 27.58 -14.06
N ALA A 86 -1.03 26.63 -15.00
CA ALA A 86 -1.18 26.91 -16.42
C ALA A 86 -1.66 25.69 -17.21
N TRP A 87 -2.19 25.95 -18.40
CA TRP A 87 -2.42 24.99 -19.45
C TRP A 87 -1.52 25.36 -20.64
N TYR A 88 -0.46 24.59 -20.85
CA TYR A 88 0.43 24.74 -21.95
C TYR A 88 -0.19 24.11 -23.21
N ASN A 89 -0.76 24.93 -24.09
CA ASN A 89 -1.32 24.53 -25.37
C ASN A 89 -0.78 25.41 -26.47
N PRO A 90 0.20 24.93 -27.25
CA PRO A 90 0.85 25.74 -28.29
C PRO A 90 -0.01 26.00 -29.56
N GLY A 91 -1.29 25.68 -29.52
CA GLY A 91 -2.25 25.96 -30.62
C GLY A 91 -2.30 24.92 -31.72
N ASN A 92 -1.49 23.85 -31.63
CA ASN A 92 -1.38 22.82 -32.68
C ASN A 92 -2.17 21.55 -32.37
N ASN A 93 -3.07 21.58 -31.40
CA ASN A 93 -3.84 20.43 -30.92
C ASN A 93 -2.95 19.21 -30.57
N GLN A 94 -1.79 19.45 -29.98
CA GLN A 94 -0.85 18.38 -29.65
C GLN A 94 -1.36 17.55 -28.50
N GLN A 95 -1.24 16.26 -28.67
CA GLN A 95 -1.53 15.24 -27.68
C GLN A 95 -0.24 14.92 -26.91
N PHE A 96 0.02 15.62 -25.80
CA PHE A 96 1.19 15.32 -24.99
C PHE A 96 0.90 14.08 -24.11
N LEU A 97 1.29 12.91 -24.62
CA LEU A 97 1.11 11.65 -23.90
C LEU A 97 2.02 11.59 -22.68
N GLU A 98 3.24 12.08 -22.83
CA GLU A 98 4.28 12.06 -21.83
C GLU A 98 4.59 13.46 -21.32
N ALA A 99 4.79 13.61 -20.00
CA ALA A 99 5.10 14.87 -19.36
C ALA A 99 6.09 14.69 -18.23
N ILE A 100 7.26 15.31 -18.33
CA ILE A 100 8.33 15.25 -17.32
C ILE A 100 8.70 16.66 -16.90
N VAL A 101 9.05 16.86 -15.63
CA VAL A 101 9.65 18.08 -15.12
C VAL A 101 10.93 17.76 -14.34
N VAL A 102 11.99 18.56 -14.60
CA VAL A 102 13.26 18.48 -13.88
C VAL A 102 13.68 19.92 -13.54
N GLY A 103 13.71 20.25 -12.26
CA GLY A 103 13.88 21.61 -11.78
C GLY A 103 12.76 22.51 -12.28
N ASN A 104 13.14 23.57 -12.98
CA ASN A 104 12.20 24.51 -13.62
C ASN A 104 12.02 24.26 -15.13
N ARG A 105 12.29 23.06 -15.62
CA ARG A 105 12.17 22.72 -17.03
C ARG A 105 11.26 21.54 -17.23
N ALA A 106 10.23 21.73 -18.07
CA ALA A 106 9.34 20.66 -18.48
C ALA A 106 9.68 20.14 -19.90
N TYR A 107 9.35 18.88 -20.11
CA TYR A 107 9.47 18.16 -21.37
C TYR A 107 8.10 17.54 -21.65
N PHE A 108 7.53 17.88 -22.81
CA PHE A 108 6.22 17.38 -23.23
C PHE A 108 6.33 16.62 -24.54
N GLY A 109 6.15 15.29 -24.49
CA GLY A 109 6.24 14.39 -25.63
C GLY A 109 4.90 14.24 -26.34
N SER A 110 4.85 14.64 -27.61
CA SER A 110 3.61 14.63 -28.40
C SER A 110 3.40 13.28 -29.10
N GLY A 111 2.28 12.61 -28.80
CA GLY A 111 1.89 11.35 -29.42
C GLY A 111 1.35 11.47 -30.84
N ASN A 112 0.89 12.65 -31.26
CA ASN A 112 0.29 12.88 -32.57
C ASN A 112 1.14 13.78 -33.50
N GLY A 113 2.43 13.91 -33.21
CA GLY A 113 3.37 14.70 -33.99
C GLY A 113 3.77 16.00 -33.32
N GLY A 114 4.89 16.60 -33.76
CA GLY A 114 5.48 17.79 -33.17
C GLY A 114 6.66 17.50 -32.21
N GLY A 115 6.93 16.24 -31.90
CA GLY A 115 8.08 15.81 -31.10
C GLY A 115 7.98 16.20 -29.64
N VAL A 116 9.14 16.50 -29.02
CA VAL A 116 9.21 16.90 -27.59
C VAL A 116 9.37 18.41 -27.49
N HIS A 117 8.50 19.07 -26.75
CA HIS A 117 8.64 20.48 -26.38
C HIS A 117 9.44 20.61 -25.10
N ILE A 118 10.49 21.43 -25.12
CA ILE A 118 11.30 21.79 -23.95
C ILE A 118 10.84 23.18 -23.49
N VAL A 119 10.28 23.25 -22.28
CA VAL A 119 9.56 24.44 -21.79
C VAL A 119 10.18 24.92 -20.49
N ASP A 120 10.42 26.23 -20.37
CA ASP A 120 10.83 26.88 -19.12
C ASP A 120 9.62 27.11 -18.22
N LEU A 121 9.71 26.66 -16.98
CA LEU A 121 8.74 26.81 -15.90
C LEU A 121 9.29 27.66 -14.74
N THR A 122 10.28 28.55 -15.00
CA THR A 122 10.76 29.51 -13.99
C THR A 122 9.59 30.32 -13.42
N ASP A 123 8.63 30.68 -14.28
CA ASP A 123 7.29 31.10 -13.89
C ASP A 123 6.28 30.05 -14.37
N PRO A 124 5.80 29.15 -13.51
CA PRO A 124 4.90 28.06 -13.92
C PRO A 124 3.55 28.57 -14.42
N LYS A 125 3.18 29.83 -14.14
CA LYS A 125 1.96 30.46 -14.67
C LYS A 125 2.12 30.99 -16.09
N ASN A 126 3.36 31.10 -16.56
CA ASN A 126 3.68 31.65 -17.86
C ASN A 126 4.75 30.81 -18.58
N PRO A 127 4.44 29.54 -18.92
CA PRO A 127 5.40 28.60 -19.50
C PRO A 127 5.93 29.11 -20.84
N GLN A 128 7.26 29.02 -21.05
CA GLN A 128 7.93 29.52 -22.24
C GLN A 128 8.61 28.40 -23.02
N LEU A 129 8.29 28.26 -24.33
CA LEU A 129 8.97 27.29 -25.19
C LEU A 129 10.43 27.68 -25.38
N LEU A 130 11.37 26.82 -25.01
CA LEU A 130 12.81 26.98 -25.22
C LEU A 130 13.26 26.37 -26.56
N GLY A 131 12.74 25.19 -26.88
CA GLY A 131 13.08 24.48 -28.12
C GLY A 131 12.23 23.23 -28.28
N THR A 132 12.41 22.57 -29.43
CA THR A 132 11.65 21.38 -29.82
C THR A 132 12.60 20.29 -30.35
N VAL A 133 12.40 19.06 -29.97
CA VAL A 133 12.99 17.88 -30.64
C VAL A 133 11.97 17.35 -31.63
N ASP A 134 11.97 17.93 -32.82
CA ASP A 134 11.13 17.56 -33.95
C ASP A 134 11.77 16.44 -34.80
N ALA A 135 11.14 16.04 -35.90
CA ALA A 135 11.65 15.01 -36.79
C ALA A 135 13.08 15.28 -37.31
N THR A 136 13.49 16.51 -37.40
CA THR A 136 14.86 16.88 -37.86
C THR A 136 15.87 16.64 -36.75
N ARG A 137 15.59 17.11 -35.55
CA ARG A 137 16.46 17.01 -34.38
C ARG A 137 16.38 15.66 -33.69
N GLY A 138 15.22 14.98 -33.77
CA GLY A 138 14.97 13.63 -33.32
C GLY A 138 15.33 12.52 -34.32
N ASN A 139 16.03 12.87 -35.42
CA ASN A 139 16.44 11.93 -36.47
C ASN A 139 15.29 11.03 -36.97
N GLY A 140 14.16 11.67 -37.32
CA GLY A 140 12.98 11.01 -37.87
C GLY A 140 11.86 10.75 -36.86
N HIS A 141 12.10 10.78 -35.53
CA HIS A 141 11.01 10.73 -34.55
C HIS A 141 10.27 12.09 -34.50
N ASN A 142 8.95 12.02 -34.53
CA ASN A 142 8.09 13.19 -34.44
C ASN A 142 6.82 12.90 -33.61
N SER A 143 6.59 11.64 -33.28
CA SER A 143 5.50 11.17 -32.45
C SER A 143 6.11 10.30 -31.34
N ILE A 144 5.92 10.70 -30.10
CA ILE A 144 6.61 10.18 -28.92
C ILE A 144 5.60 9.43 -28.08
N HIS A 145 5.94 8.24 -27.63
CA HIS A 145 5.13 7.46 -26.68
C HIS A 145 5.60 7.70 -25.27
N GLU A 146 6.89 7.50 -25.02
CA GLU A 146 7.50 7.69 -23.71
C GLU A 146 8.90 8.31 -23.85
N MET A 147 9.36 8.98 -22.81
CA MET A 147 10.67 9.60 -22.76
C MET A 147 11.24 9.60 -21.35
N LEU A 148 12.55 9.77 -21.25
CA LEU A 148 13.29 9.93 -20.00
C LEU A 148 14.26 11.11 -20.12
N VAL A 149 14.53 11.77 -19.01
CA VAL A 149 15.60 12.75 -18.89
C VAL A 149 16.67 12.18 -17.96
N TRP A 150 17.89 11.98 -18.47
CA TRP A 150 19.03 11.46 -17.73
C TRP A 150 20.25 12.35 -17.94
N GLY A 151 20.61 13.12 -16.93
CA GLY A 151 21.64 14.14 -17.03
C GLY A 151 21.35 15.16 -18.14
N ASN A 152 22.24 15.22 -19.12
CA ASN A 152 22.09 16.10 -20.29
C ASN A 152 21.44 15.41 -21.49
N TYR A 153 20.81 14.26 -21.32
CA TYR A 153 20.22 13.51 -22.42
C TYR A 153 18.71 13.35 -22.22
N LEU A 154 17.99 13.58 -23.32
CA LEU A 154 16.63 13.10 -23.52
C LEU A 154 16.73 11.76 -24.26
N ILE A 155 16.04 10.76 -23.74
CA ILE A 155 15.93 9.42 -24.33
C ILE A 155 14.47 9.19 -24.62
N GLU A 156 14.12 8.98 -25.88
CA GLU A 156 12.73 8.89 -26.31
C GLU A 156 12.47 7.68 -27.21
N ASN A 157 11.26 7.16 -27.19
CA ASN A 157 10.80 6.15 -28.13
C ASN A 157 9.71 6.70 -29.04
N SER A 158 9.41 5.96 -30.11
CA SER A 158 8.38 6.34 -31.08
C SER A 158 7.00 5.84 -30.64
N ASN A 159 5.97 6.66 -30.84
CA ASN A 159 4.57 6.24 -30.72
C ASN A 159 4.09 5.33 -31.88
N ALA A 160 4.93 5.03 -32.86
CA ALA A 160 4.60 4.11 -33.94
C ALA A 160 4.93 2.67 -33.57
N ALA A 161 3.93 1.82 -33.43
CA ALA A 161 4.05 0.42 -32.98
C ALA A 161 4.99 -0.48 -33.81
N SER A 162 5.41 -0.05 -34.99
CA SER A 162 6.40 -0.74 -35.82
C SER A 162 7.83 -0.20 -35.67
N ASN A 163 8.03 0.86 -34.89
CA ASN A 163 9.31 1.50 -34.71
C ASN A 163 9.83 1.27 -33.28
N LYS A 164 10.76 0.34 -33.15
CA LYS A 164 11.40 -0.03 -31.87
C LYS A 164 12.62 0.79 -31.51
N LEU A 165 13.05 1.72 -32.36
CA LEU A 165 14.23 2.53 -32.12
C LEU A 165 14.01 3.49 -30.96
N ILE A 166 15.03 3.59 -30.12
CA ILE A 166 15.12 4.59 -29.07
C ILE A 166 16.11 5.65 -29.53
N LYS A 167 15.79 6.92 -29.35
CA LYS A 167 16.64 8.06 -29.70
C LYS A 167 17.30 8.64 -28.45
N VAL A 168 18.58 8.96 -28.57
CA VAL A 168 19.34 9.69 -27.54
C VAL A 168 19.68 11.06 -28.09
N ILE A 169 19.20 12.10 -27.42
CA ILE A 169 19.36 13.49 -27.82
C ILE A 169 20.06 14.27 -26.71
N ASN A 170 21.12 14.98 -27.03
CA ASN A 170 21.77 15.89 -26.08
C ASN A 170 20.93 17.19 -25.97
N ILE A 171 20.49 17.49 -24.77
CA ILE A 171 19.64 18.63 -24.39
C ILE A 171 20.37 19.64 -23.49
N SER A 172 21.71 19.59 -23.41
CA SER A 172 22.49 20.54 -22.63
C SER A 172 22.25 21.99 -23.06
N ASN A 173 21.94 22.20 -24.37
CA ASN A 173 21.38 23.43 -24.88
C ASN A 173 19.92 23.20 -25.29
N PRO A 174 18.93 23.58 -24.46
CA PRO A 174 17.52 23.31 -24.74
C PRO A 174 16.98 24.00 -26.00
N ALA A 175 17.58 25.13 -26.39
CA ALA A 175 17.19 25.84 -27.61
C ALA A 175 17.72 25.16 -28.89
N ASN A 176 18.73 24.32 -28.78
CA ASN A 176 19.32 23.59 -29.90
C ASN A 176 19.70 22.15 -29.50
N PRO A 177 18.71 21.27 -29.23
CA PRO A 177 18.97 19.87 -28.97
C PRO A 177 19.65 19.19 -30.17
N VAL A 178 20.53 18.21 -29.87
CA VAL A 178 21.35 17.54 -30.87
C VAL A 178 21.22 16.03 -30.77
N PHE A 179 20.84 15.38 -31.87
CA PHE A 179 20.81 13.92 -31.94
C PHE A 179 22.21 13.32 -31.69
N VAL A 180 22.26 12.28 -30.86
CA VAL A 180 23.50 11.58 -30.48
C VAL A 180 23.55 10.22 -31.17
N ARG A 181 22.53 9.39 -30.97
CA ARG A 181 22.49 8.01 -31.52
C ARG A 181 21.12 7.38 -31.45
N ASP A 182 21.00 6.28 -32.18
CA ASP A 182 19.95 5.28 -32.02
C ASP A 182 20.39 4.16 -31.06
N ILE A 183 19.43 3.61 -30.31
CA ILE A 183 19.53 2.31 -29.65
C ILE A 183 18.50 1.41 -30.34
N ASN A 184 18.92 0.21 -30.73
CA ASN A 184 18.07 -0.72 -31.47
C ASN A 184 17.86 -2.01 -30.67
N PRO A 185 16.82 -2.10 -29.84
CA PRO A 185 16.46 -3.31 -29.11
C PRO A 185 16.26 -4.50 -30.05
N THR A 186 16.62 -5.71 -29.59
CA THR A 186 16.82 -6.83 -30.51
C THR A 186 15.56 -7.64 -30.79
N GLU A 187 14.82 -8.03 -29.75
CA GLU A 187 13.74 -9.02 -29.83
C GLU A 187 12.35 -8.47 -29.49
N VAL A 188 12.19 -7.16 -29.54
CA VAL A 188 10.90 -6.50 -29.37
C VAL A 188 10.39 -5.98 -30.71
N ASN A 189 9.08 -5.90 -30.85
CA ASN A 189 8.45 -5.27 -32.02
C ASN A 189 8.35 -3.75 -31.83
N TRP A 190 8.16 -3.33 -30.59
CA TRP A 190 8.02 -1.95 -30.17
C TRP A 190 8.46 -1.79 -28.71
N VAL A 191 9.26 -0.79 -28.40
CA VAL A 191 9.58 -0.41 -27.03
C VAL A 191 8.43 0.44 -26.54
N HIS A 192 7.81 0.01 -25.44
CA HIS A 192 6.67 0.73 -24.86
C HIS A 192 7.13 1.67 -23.76
N ALA A 193 7.86 1.17 -22.76
CA ALA A 193 8.28 1.95 -21.61
C ALA A 193 9.78 1.80 -21.32
N MET A 194 10.33 2.80 -20.64
CA MET A 194 11.73 2.84 -20.27
C MET A 194 11.91 3.27 -18.81
N HIS A 195 12.95 2.74 -18.17
CA HIS A 195 13.36 3.12 -16.81
C HIS A 195 14.87 3.16 -16.71
N ILE A 196 15.41 4.07 -15.89
CA ILE A 196 16.86 4.15 -15.61
C ILE A 196 17.08 4.09 -14.09
N ARG A 197 18.03 3.21 -13.70
CA ARG A 197 18.56 3.18 -12.34
C ARG A 197 20.09 3.17 -12.41
N GLY A 198 20.72 4.25 -11.88
CA GLY A 198 22.14 4.45 -12.01
C GLY A 198 22.59 4.47 -13.46
N ASP A 199 23.50 3.60 -13.84
CA ASP A 199 24.01 3.45 -15.21
C ASP A 199 23.32 2.34 -16.01
N ARG A 200 22.19 1.81 -15.52
CA ARG A 200 21.41 0.78 -16.22
C ARG A 200 20.10 1.35 -16.75
N MET A 201 19.80 1.06 -18.00
CA MET A 201 18.52 1.36 -18.63
C MET A 201 17.77 0.06 -18.89
N PHE A 202 16.49 0.08 -18.60
CA PHE A 202 15.54 -1.01 -18.79
C PHE A 202 14.53 -0.58 -19.85
N THR A 203 14.39 -1.35 -20.93
CA THR A 203 13.50 -1.06 -22.03
C THR A 203 12.43 -2.13 -22.13
N SER A 204 11.22 -1.83 -21.67
CA SER A 204 10.09 -2.75 -21.72
C SER A 204 9.41 -2.67 -23.07
N GLY A 205 9.17 -3.83 -23.69
CA GLY A 205 8.67 -3.85 -25.06
C GLY A 205 7.62 -4.93 -25.32
N TRP A 206 6.80 -4.65 -26.32
CA TRP A 206 5.77 -5.55 -26.81
C TRP A 206 6.33 -6.47 -27.88
N GLY A 207 5.85 -7.71 -27.83
CA GLY A 207 6.15 -8.72 -28.85
C GLY A 207 5.01 -8.88 -29.87
N ASN A 208 5.26 -9.74 -30.83
CA ASN A 208 4.28 -10.24 -31.79
C ASN A 208 4.48 -11.74 -32.01
N ALA A 209 3.82 -12.31 -33.01
CA ALA A 209 3.94 -13.73 -33.34
C ALA A 209 5.38 -14.17 -33.69
N ALA A 210 6.25 -13.25 -34.09
CA ALA A 210 7.65 -13.53 -34.46
C ALA A 210 8.65 -13.17 -33.35
N ASN A 211 8.35 -12.14 -32.54
CA ASN A 211 9.23 -11.65 -31.49
C ASN A 211 8.51 -11.68 -30.16
N ARG A 212 9.16 -12.20 -29.13
CA ARG A 212 8.62 -12.13 -27.75
C ARG A 212 8.81 -10.73 -27.20
N GLY A 213 7.78 -10.15 -26.56
CA GLY A 213 7.95 -8.96 -25.76
C GLY A 213 8.82 -9.26 -24.54
N ARG A 214 9.75 -8.36 -24.23
CA ARG A 214 10.67 -8.51 -23.12
C ARG A 214 11.15 -7.17 -22.59
N THR A 215 11.76 -7.16 -21.41
CA THR A 215 12.50 -6.01 -20.92
C THR A 215 14.00 -6.29 -21.08
N GLU A 216 14.68 -5.47 -21.87
CA GLU A 216 16.13 -5.54 -22.07
C GLU A 216 16.84 -4.62 -21.08
N ILE A 217 18.02 -5.06 -20.60
CA ILE A 217 18.83 -4.37 -19.59
C ILE A 217 20.12 -3.93 -20.26
N TYR A 218 20.36 -2.63 -20.30
CA TYR A 218 21.54 -2.03 -20.93
C TYR A 218 22.42 -1.31 -19.93
N ASP A 219 23.76 -1.39 -20.13
CA ASP A 219 24.72 -0.46 -19.55
C ASP A 219 24.76 0.80 -20.43
N ILE A 220 24.47 1.95 -19.83
CA ILE A 220 24.44 3.26 -20.48
C ILE A 220 25.51 4.23 -19.97
N THR A 221 26.50 3.75 -19.17
CA THR A 221 27.55 4.58 -18.55
C THR A 221 28.16 5.60 -19.52
N ASN A 222 28.38 5.19 -20.77
CA ASN A 222 28.99 6.03 -21.81
C ASN A 222 28.04 6.38 -22.95
N ILE A 223 26.73 6.51 -22.70
CA ILE A 223 25.70 6.66 -23.73
C ILE A 223 25.96 7.86 -24.69
N GLY A 224 26.63 8.90 -24.21
CA GLY A 224 26.98 10.08 -25.01
C GLY A 224 28.08 9.80 -26.04
N THR A 225 28.95 8.80 -25.83
CA THR A 225 30.13 8.53 -26.66
C THR A 225 30.17 7.13 -27.25
N GLN A 226 29.53 6.16 -26.60
CA GLN A 226 29.54 4.74 -27.02
C GLN A 226 28.09 4.21 -27.06
N ALA A 227 27.88 3.19 -27.91
CA ALA A 227 26.60 2.48 -27.91
C ALA A 227 26.43 1.71 -26.59
N PRO A 228 25.19 1.67 -26.04
CA PRO A 228 24.90 0.87 -24.86
C PRO A 228 25.22 -0.61 -25.03
N THR A 229 25.65 -1.27 -23.96
CA THR A 229 25.92 -2.70 -23.96
C THR A 229 24.73 -3.46 -23.39
N LEU A 230 24.18 -4.42 -24.14
CA LEU A 230 23.14 -5.31 -23.63
C LEU A 230 23.73 -6.23 -22.57
N LEU A 231 23.23 -6.15 -21.34
CA LEU A 231 23.65 -6.99 -20.21
C LEU A 231 22.79 -8.25 -20.08
N GLY A 232 21.56 -8.20 -20.50
CA GLY A 232 20.60 -9.31 -20.43
C GLY A 232 19.16 -8.84 -20.65
N PHE A 233 18.22 -9.73 -20.42
CA PHE A 233 16.79 -9.44 -20.57
C PHE A 233 15.93 -10.35 -19.69
N VAL A 234 14.72 -9.88 -19.35
CA VAL A 234 13.66 -10.67 -18.74
C VAL A 234 12.53 -10.89 -19.75
N GLU A 235 11.99 -12.10 -19.79
CA GLU A 235 10.85 -12.47 -20.64
C GLU A 235 9.94 -13.47 -19.92
N ASP A 236 8.73 -13.71 -20.46
CA ASP A 236 7.86 -14.76 -19.94
C ASP A 236 8.50 -16.14 -20.22
N PRO A 237 8.71 -16.96 -19.20
CA PRO A 237 9.29 -18.30 -19.41
C PRO A 237 8.35 -19.25 -20.14
N ASN A 238 7.06 -18.92 -20.31
CA ASN A 238 6.11 -19.80 -21.02
C ASN A 238 6.27 -19.69 -22.55
N PRO A 239 6.78 -20.70 -23.24
CA PRO A 239 7.04 -20.66 -24.67
C PRO A 239 5.74 -20.68 -25.53
N ASN A 240 4.57 -20.95 -24.93
CA ASN A 240 3.30 -21.15 -25.64
C ASN A 240 2.42 -19.88 -25.70
N VAL A 241 2.93 -18.73 -25.28
CA VAL A 241 2.20 -17.46 -25.38
C VAL A 241 2.29 -16.98 -26.82
N THR A 242 1.28 -17.32 -27.62
CA THR A 242 1.24 -17.05 -29.07
C THR A 242 0.92 -15.60 -29.42
N ASN A 243 0.43 -14.80 -28.49
CA ASN A 243 0.08 -13.40 -28.68
C ASN A 243 0.93 -12.51 -27.77
N GLY A 244 2.18 -12.34 -28.14
CA GLY A 244 3.12 -11.38 -27.59
C GLY A 244 3.08 -11.21 -26.07
N ASN A 245 4.19 -11.47 -25.40
CA ASN A 245 4.35 -11.02 -24.04
C ASN A 245 4.42 -9.49 -24.10
N ASN A 246 3.41 -8.82 -23.56
CA ASN A 246 3.42 -7.38 -23.44
C ASN A 246 4.08 -7.03 -22.11
N MET A 247 5.39 -6.94 -22.10
CA MET A 247 6.13 -6.29 -21.01
C MET A 247 5.91 -4.80 -21.19
N HIS A 248 4.85 -4.29 -20.54
CA HIS A 248 4.41 -2.91 -20.73
C HIS A 248 5.41 -1.93 -20.15
N SER A 249 5.66 -2.05 -18.86
CA SER A 249 6.51 -1.14 -18.09
C SER A 249 7.26 -1.90 -17.00
N SER A 250 8.29 -1.31 -16.44
CA SER A 250 9.05 -1.93 -15.37
C SER A 250 9.74 -0.90 -14.48
N TRP A 251 10.02 -1.28 -13.24
CA TRP A 251 10.82 -0.52 -12.29
C TRP A 251 11.67 -1.43 -11.42
N THR A 252 12.80 -0.95 -10.92
CA THR A 252 13.70 -1.74 -10.09
C THR A 252 13.51 -1.46 -8.60
N SER A 253 13.87 -2.44 -7.75
CA SER A 253 14.12 -2.18 -6.33
C SER A 253 15.22 -1.12 -6.14
N GLU A 254 15.27 -0.49 -4.96
CA GLU A 254 16.23 0.58 -4.68
C GLU A 254 17.69 0.10 -4.80
N ASP A 255 17.98 -1.14 -4.46
CA ASP A 255 19.28 -1.78 -4.59
C ASP A 255 19.58 -2.28 -6.02
N GLY A 256 18.62 -2.18 -6.95
CA GLY A 256 18.76 -2.62 -8.34
C GLY A 256 18.85 -4.14 -8.53
N ASN A 257 18.50 -4.93 -7.51
CA ASN A 257 18.62 -6.39 -7.53
C ASN A 257 17.37 -7.10 -8.04
N TYR A 258 16.22 -6.43 -8.00
CA TYR A 258 14.94 -6.96 -8.47
C TYR A 258 14.30 -6.01 -9.48
N LEU A 259 13.59 -6.58 -10.45
CA LEU A 259 12.80 -5.86 -11.45
C LEU A 259 11.33 -6.24 -11.31
N TYR A 260 10.47 -5.23 -11.17
CA TYR A 260 9.02 -5.36 -11.16
C TYR A 260 8.49 -4.97 -12.52
N SER A 261 7.89 -5.90 -13.24
CA SER A 261 7.37 -5.68 -14.58
C SER A 261 5.85 -5.83 -14.60
N CYS A 262 5.16 -4.83 -15.12
CA CYS A 262 3.74 -4.87 -15.40
C CYS A 262 3.51 -5.49 -16.77
N ARG A 263 2.64 -6.50 -16.84
CA ARG A 263 2.18 -7.09 -18.07
C ARG A 263 0.77 -6.58 -18.38
N GLU A 264 0.68 -5.71 -19.35
CA GLU A 264 -0.59 -5.18 -19.82
C GLU A 264 -1.24 -6.14 -20.83
N THR A 265 -2.50 -6.49 -20.61
CA THR A 265 -3.26 -7.35 -21.53
C THR A 265 -4.72 -6.93 -21.59
N GLY A 266 -5.28 -6.87 -22.80
CA GLY A 266 -6.71 -6.60 -22.99
C GLY A 266 -7.67 -7.72 -22.58
N SER A 267 -7.13 -8.88 -22.13
CA SER A 267 -7.94 -10.07 -21.81
C SER A 267 -8.20 -10.29 -20.32
N GLY A 268 -7.87 -9.32 -19.46
CA GLY A 268 -8.08 -9.44 -18.01
C GLY A 268 -7.08 -10.36 -17.29
N ASN A 269 -5.94 -10.67 -17.90
CA ASN A 269 -4.90 -11.55 -17.35
C ASN A 269 -3.59 -10.79 -17.04
N GLY A 270 -3.66 -9.47 -16.85
CA GLY A 270 -2.52 -8.64 -16.46
C GLY A 270 -1.98 -9.04 -15.09
N ASP A 271 -0.69 -8.90 -14.92
CA ASP A 271 0.00 -9.24 -13.67
C ASP A 271 1.23 -8.35 -13.45
N VAL A 272 1.69 -8.30 -12.21
CA VAL A 272 2.99 -7.76 -11.83
C VAL A 272 3.93 -8.92 -11.55
N ARG A 273 5.08 -8.94 -12.21
CA ARG A 273 6.09 -9.99 -12.09
C ARG A 273 7.34 -9.45 -11.45
N THR A 274 7.93 -10.23 -10.56
CA THR A 274 9.20 -9.93 -9.91
C THR A 274 10.28 -10.84 -10.46
N TYR A 275 11.34 -10.22 -10.97
CA TYR A 275 12.53 -10.93 -11.43
C TYR A 275 13.72 -10.59 -10.55
N ASP A 276 14.48 -11.61 -10.15
CA ASP A 276 15.81 -11.44 -9.58
C ASP A 276 16.79 -11.15 -10.73
N ILE A 277 17.38 -9.97 -10.74
CA ILE A 277 18.29 -9.46 -11.76
C ILE A 277 19.70 -9.19 -11.23
N ARG A 278 20.07 -9.78 -10.07
CA ARG A 278 21.43 -9.68 -9.53
C ARG A 278 22.47 -10.17 -10.54
N ASN A 279 22.11 -11.18 -11.32
CA ASN A 279 22.84 -11.54 -12.53
C ASN A 279 21.98 -11.21 -13.76
N PRO A 280 22.15 -10.04 -14.40
CA PRO A 280 21.29 -9.62 -15.51
C PRO A 280 21.40 -10.52 -16.75
N ALA A 281 22.49 -11.29 -16.89
CA ALA A 281 22.64 -12.28 -17.97
C ALA A 281 21.82 -13.57 -17.74
N GLN A 282 21.34 -13.81 -16.52
CA GLN A 282 20.56 -14.99 -16.14
C GLN A 282 19.47 -14.58 -15.11
N PRO A 283 18.53 -13.74 -15.46
CA PRO A 283 17.48 -13.31 -14.55
C PRO A 283 16.54 -14.47 -14.23
N LEU A 284 15.93 -14.45 -13.03
CA LEU A 284 15.01 -15.47 -12.54
C LEU A 284 13.66 -14.86 -12.20
N LEU A 285 12.57 -15.38 -12.75
CA LEU A 285 11.22 -15.06 -12.28
C LEU A 285 11.03 -15.68 -10.89
N VAL A 286 10.82 -14.84 -9.86
CA VAL A 286 10.72 -15.28 -8.45
C VAL A 286 9.33 -15.10 -7.88
N ASN A 287 8.51 -14.18 -8.42
CA ASN A 287 7.14 -13.96 -7.96
C ASN A 287 6.24 -13.42 -9.07
N ARG A 288 4.94 -13.60 -8.86
CA ARG A 288 3.87 -13.07 -9.71
C ARG A 288 2.68 -12.68 -8.84
N VAL A 289 2.15 -11.50 -9.05
CA VAL A 289 0.93 -10.99 -8.41
C VAL A 289 -0.10 -10.74 -9.49
N SER A 290 -1.18 -11.50 -9.46
CA SER A 290 -2.30 -11.37 -10.39
C SER A 290 -3.49 -10.64 -9.75
N MET A 291 -4.47 -10.26 -10.54
CA MET A 291 -5.71 -9.66 -10.04
C MET A 291 -6.48 -10.60 -9.10
N SER A 292 -6.48 -11.90 -9.39
CA SER A 292 -7.14 -12.90 -8.53
C SER A 292 -6.47 -13.01 -7.16
N ASP A 293 -5.14 -12.84 -7.09
CA ASP A 293 -4.40 -12.86 -5.82
C ASP A 293 -4.76 -11.65 -4.95
N LEU A 294 -5.18 -10.56 -5.59
CA LEU A 294 -5.56 -9.31 -4.93
C LEU A 294 -7.07 -9.18 -4.66
N GLY A 295 -7.89 -10.09 -5.20
CA GLY A 295 -9.34 -9.99 -5.12
C GLY A 295 -9.91 -8.76 -5.85
N ILE A 296 -9.22 -8.24 -6.87
CA ILE A 296 -9.63 -7.05 -7.62
C ILE A 296 -10.20 -7.44 -9.00
N ASN A 297 -11.18 -6.66 -9.45
CA ASN A 297 -11.80 -6.81 -10.76
C ASN A 297 -11.41 -5.61 -11.65
N ALA A 298 -10.26 -5.72 -12.31
CA ALA A 298 -9.73 -4.71 -13.21
C ALA A 298 -9.06 -5.39 -14.40
N ILE A 299 -8.69 -4.65 -15.45
CA ILE A 299 -8.10 -5.28 -16.63
C ILE A 299 -6.64 -5.66 -16.37
N THR A 300 -5.82 -4.72 -15.91
CA THR A 300 -4.37 -4.89 -16.01
C THR A 300 -3.64 -3.80 -15.20
N PRO A 301 -2.44 -4.10 -14.66
CA PRO A 301 -1.54 -3.07 -14.16
C PRO A 301 -0.96 -2.26 -15.32
N HIS A 302 -0.59 -1.01 -15.04
CA HIS A 302 0.01 -0.11 -16.01
C HIS A 302 1.45 0.28 -15.61
N ASN A 303 1.65 1.26 -14.73
CA ASN A 303 2.97 1.78 -14.39
C ASN A 303 3.37 1.46 -12.95
N PRO A 304 4.52 0.77 -12.74
CA PRO A 304 5.11 0.54 -11.43
C PRO A 304 6.15 1.62 -11.13
N VAL A 305 6.23 2.09 -9.89
CA VAL A 305 7.31 2.95 -9.38
C VAL A 305 7.70 2.51 -7.97
N VAL A 306 8.99 2.45 -7.68
CA VAL A 306 9.50 2.13 -6.33
C VAL A 306 9.99 3.39 -5.64
N LEU A 307 9.58 3.56 -4.38
CA LEU A 307 10.14 4.52 -3.44
C LEU A 307 10.45 3.80 -2.13
N GLY A 308 11.72 3.76 -1.74
CA GLY A 308 12.19 3.02 -0.56
C GLY A 308 11.77 1.54 -0.62
N ASN A 309 11.16 1.06 0.43
CA ASN A 309 10.69 -0.32 0.53
C ASN A 309 9.24 -0.51 0.04
N HIS A 310 8.75 0.35 -0.87
CA HIS A 310 7.40 0.24 -1.40
C HIS A 310 7.38 0.30 -2.91
N LEU A 311 6.56 -0.59 -3.51
CA LEU A 311 6.22 -0.59 -4.92
C LEU A 311 4.80 -0.03 -5.08
N TYR A 312 4.67 1.05 -5.83
CA TYR A 312 3.42 1.70 -6.19
C TYR A 312 3.06 1.31 -7.62
N VAL A 313 1.85 0.84 -7.83
CA VAL A 313 1.40 0.40 -9.16
C VAL A 313 0.10 1.13 -9.51
N ALA A 314 0.12 1.87 -10.62
CA ALA A 314 -1.10 2.34 -11.26
C ALA A 314 -1.82 1.14 -11.88
N TRP A 315 -3.10 0.92 -11.55
CA TRP A 315 -3.84 -0.26 -11.97
C TRP A 315 -5.22 0.11 -12.53
N TYR A 316 -5.26 0.99 -13.49
CA TYR A 316 -6.49 1.47 -14.14
C TYR A 316 -7.68 1.60 -13.18
N GLN A 317 -8.77 0.83 -13.41
CA GLN A 317 -9.99 0.87 -12.58
C GLN A 317 -9.78 0.42 -11.12
N ALA A 318 -8.73 -0.32 -10.81
CA ALA A 318 -8.39 -0.66 -9.43
C ALA A 318 -7.58 0.46 -8.74
N GLY A 319 -7.35 1.58 -9.40
CA GLY A 319 -6.66 2.74 -8.85
C GLY A 319 -5.20 2.49 -8.52
N LEU A 320 -4.74 2.99 -7.38
CA LEU A 320 -3.41 2.76 -6.85
C LEU A 320 -3.37 1.46 -6.03
N GLN A 321 -2.39 0.61 -6.31
CA GLN A 321 -2.05 -0.54 -5.46
C GLN A 321 -0.63 -0.34 -4.92
N VAL A 322 -0.44 -0.53 -3.61
CA VAL A 322 0.86 -0.36 -2.96
C VAL A 322 1.30 -1.66 -2.30
N PHE A 323 2.54 -2.05 -2.56
CA PHE A 323 3.12 -3.29 -2.03
C PHE A 323 4.35 -2.98 -1.18
N SER A 324 4.47 -3.65 -0.04
CA SER A 324 5.70 -3.68 0.75
C SER A 324 6.76 -4.51 0.04
N LEU A 325 7.98 -4.01 0.03
CA LEU A 325 9.20 -4.65 -0.45
C LEU A 325 10.13 -5.04 0.70
N THR A 326 9.62 -5.24 1.92
CA THR A 326 10.41 -5.81 3.03
C THR A 326 11.03 -7.14 2.60
N ASN A 327 10.30 -7.94 1.82
CA ASN A 327 10.87 -9.00 0.99
C ASN A 327 10.73 -8.60 -0.49
N PRO A 328 11.77 -8.05 -1.12
CA PRO A 328 11.69 -7.56 -2.49
C PRO A 328 11.45 -8.66 -3.53
N ALA A 329 11.76 -9.93 -3.19
CA ALA A 329 11.47 -11.08 -4.05
C ALA A 329 9.98 -11.47 -4.05
N ALA A 330 9.20 -11.05 -3.03
CA ALA A 330 7.80 -11.41 -2.87
C ALA A 330 6.98 -10.20 -2.37
N PRO A 331 6.68 -9.22 -3.22
CA PRO A 331 5.89 -8.03 -2.87
C PRO A 331 4.54 -8.40 -2.26
N LYS A 332 4.18 -7.78 -1.12
CA LYS A 332 2.91 -8.00 -0.43
C LYS A 332 2.10 -6.70 -0.42
N ARG A 333 0.82 -6.74 -0.83
CA ARG A 333 -0.03 -5.54 -0.82
C ARG A 333 -0.25 -5.02 0.60
N VAL A 334 -0.01 -3.72 0.79
CA VAL A 334 -0.12 -3.02 2.09
C VAL A 334 -1.03 -1.80 2.03
N GLY A 335 -1.44 -1.37 0.84
CA GLY A 335 -2.33 -0.24 0.68
C GLY A 335 -2.97 -0.19 -0.69
N GLN A 336 -4.07 0.54 -0.79
CA GLN A 336 -4.75 0.80 -2.06
C GLN A 336 -5.52 2.12 -1.97
N TYR A 337 -5.76 2.75 -3.12
CA TYR A 337 -6.68 3.88 -3.26
C TYR A 337 -7.42 3.75 -4.58
N ASP A 338 -8.74 3.61 -4.51
CA ASP A 338 -9.59 3.51 -5.69
C ASP A 338 -9.89 4.90 -6.24
N THR A 339 -9.40 5.19 -7.46
CA THR A 339 -9.69 6.44 -8.17
C THR A 339 -10.96 6.36 -8.99
N TYR A 340 -11.47 5.15 -9.24
CA TYR A 340 -12.66 4.90 -10.05
C TYR A 340 -13.90 4.88 -9.16
N GLN A 341 -14.69 5.94 -9.24
CA GLN A 341 -15.97 6.03 -8.52
C GLN A 341 -17.10 5.50 -9.42
N PRO A 342 -17.82 4.43 -9.03
CA PRO A 342 -18.91 3.84 -9.84
C PRO A 342 -20.14 4.73 -9.99
N THR A 343 -20.12 5.96 -9.49
CA THR A 343 -21.22 6.94 -9.59
C THR A 343 -21.38 7.59 -10.96
N PHE A 344 -20.44 7.38 -11.88
CA PHE A 344 -20.70 7.68 -13.28
C PHE A 344 -21.68 6.63 -13.81
N ALA A 345 -22.97 6.99 -13.87
CA ALA A 345 -23.91 6.22 -14.67
C ALA A 345 -23.26 5.98 -16.03
N GLU A 346 -22.98 4.72 -16.34
CA GLU A 346 -22.45 4.34 -17.64
C GLU A 346 -23.39 4.91 -18.71
N THR A 347 -23.00 6.01 -19.31
CA THR A 347 -23.72 6.57 -20.44
C THR A 347 -23.48 5.70 -21.67
N ALA A 348 -24.34 5.79 -22.67
CA ALA A 348 -24.10 5.10 -23.95
C ALA A 348 -22.73 5.50 -24.56
N GLU A 349 -22.19 6.66 -24.21
CA GLU A 349 -20.86 7.14 -24.62
C GLU A 349 -19.73 6.47 -23.83
N SER A 350 -19.93 6.12 -22.56
CA SER A 350 -18.95 5.38 -21.76
C SER A 350 -18.82 3.92 -22.20
N LYS A 351 -19.76 3.42 -22.98
CA LYS A 351 -19.79 2.06 -23.54
C LYS A 351 -19.25 1.96 -24.97
N LYS A 352 -18.82 3.08 -25.55
CA LYS A 352 -18.21 3.03 -26.90
C LYS A 352 -16.91 2.26 -26.82
N SER A 353 -16.83 1.24 -27.66
CA SER A 353 -15.61 0.49 -27.90
C SER A 353 -14.53 1.41 -28.52
N ILE A 354 -13.27 1.03 -28.31
CA ILE A 354 -12.12 1.67 -28.98
C ILE A 354 -12.29 1.66 -30.51
N THR A 355 -12.98 0.67 -31.06
CA THR A 355 -13.31 0.60 -32.51
C THR A 355 -14.29 1.67 -32.95
N ASP A 356 -15.02 2.32 -32.03
CA ASP A 356 -15.92 3.44 -32.34
C ASP A 356 -15.21 4.81 -32.33
N LEU A 357 -13.94 4.84 -31.95
CA LEU A 357 -13.09 6.01 -32.13
C LEU A 357 -12.79 6.16 -33.60
N SER A 358 -12.92 7.38 -34.14
CA SER A 358 -12.62 7.63 -35.56
C SER A 358 -11.19 7.16 -35.87
N THR A 359 -11.01 6.43 -36.95
CA THR A 359 -9.76 5.83 -37.43
C THR A 359 -8.60 6.81 -37.67
N THR A 360 -8.71 8.04 -37.21
CA THR A 360 -7.73 9.13 -37.39
C THR A 360 -6.84 9.35 -36.16
N GLU A 361 -7.06 8.61 -35.09
CA GLU A 361 -6.22 8.73 -33.88
C GLU A 361 -5.09 7.68 -33.93
N PRO A 362 -3.82 8.09 -34.02
CA PRO A 362 -2.69 7.16 -34.24
C PRO A 362 -2.50 6.08 -33.21
N TRP A 363 -2.99 6.28 -32.03
CA TRP A 363 -2.81 5.35 -30.89
C TRP A 363 -3.80 4.19 -30.88
N ASP A 364 -4.91 4.25 -31.62
CA ASP A 364 -5.82 3.11 -31.82
C ASP A 364 -5.08 1.91 -32.47
N VAL A 365 -4.05 2.23 -33.25
CA VAL A 365 -3.22 1.23 -33.93
C VAL A 365 -2.06 0.79 -33.06
N VAL A 366 -1.60 1.65 -32.14
CA VAL A 366 -0.36 1.50 -31.39
C VAL A 366 -0.51 0.55 -30.23
N CYS A 367 -1.62 0.61 -29.50
CA CYS A 367 -1.82 -0.26 -28.34
C CYS A 367 -2.33 -1.66 -28.66
N GLY A 368 -2.60 -2.01 -29.92
CA GLY A 368 -3.08 -3.32 -30.34
C GLY A 368 -4.43 -3.72 -29.74
N LEU A 369 -5.21 -2.72 -29.34
CA LEU A 369 -6.45 -2.88 -28.56
C LEU A 369 -7.68 -3.22 -29.43
N GLY A 370 -7.48 -3.55 -30.69
CA GLY A 370 -8.51 -3.72 -31.72
C GLY A 370 -9.56 -4.81 -31.51
N ASN A 371 -9.71 -5.39 -30.31
CA ASN A 371 -10.69 -6.43 -30.03
C ASN A 371 -11.24 -6.40 -28.57
N LEU A 372 -11.36 -5.22 -27.95
CA LEU A 372 -12.03 -5.12 -26.65
C LEU A 372 -13.55 -5.19 -26.86
N GLN A 373 -14.13 -6.32 -26.52
CA GLN A 373 -15.57 -6.53 -26.61
C GLN A 373 -16.32 -5.82 -25.49
N ASP A 374 -17.43 -5.19 -25.83
CA ASP A 374 -18.26 -4.24 -25.06
C ASP A 374 -18.90 -4.76 -23.76
N ASN A 375 -18.59 -5.95 -23.27
CA ASN A 375 -19.35 -6.62 -22.20
C ASN A 375 -18.58 -6.87 -20.90
N LEU A 376 -17.42 -6.27 -20.71
CA LEU A 376 -16.65 -6.46 -19.49
C LEU A 376 -16.61 -5.13 -18.70
N PRO A 377 -16.48 -5.12 -17.36
CA PRO A 377 -16.20 -3.92 -16.55
C PRO A 377 -14.77 -3.39 -16.80
N THR A 378 -14.34 -3.34 -18.04
CA THR A 378 -13.00 -3.50 -18.57
C THR A 378 -12.70 -2.38 -19.55
N SER A 379 -12.91 -1.14 -19.12
CA SER A 379 -12.34 -0.02 -19.85
C SER A 379 -10.95 0.28 -19.29
N TYR A 380 -10.00 0.61 -20.15
CA TYR A 380 -8.75 1.27 -19.80
C TYR A 380 -9.08 2.68 -19.28
N ASP A 381 -9.64 2.78 -18.09
CA ASP A 381 -10.08 4.01 -17.44
C ASP A 381 -9.59 4.02 -16.01
N GLY A 382 -9.46 5.18 -15.38
CA GLY A 382 -8.98 5.30 -14.01
C GLY A 382 -7.50 5.68 -13.94
N ASN A 383 -6.75 5.07 -13.02
CA ASN A 383 -5.37 5.46 -12.72
C ASN A 383 -4.39 4.96 -13.78
N TRP A 384 -3.88 5.90 -14.60
CA TRP A 384 -2.88 5.67 -15.64
C TRP A 384 -1.45 5.67 -15.09
N ALA A 385 -1.12 6.65 -14.25
CA ALA A 385 0.23 6.90 -13.79
C ALA A 385 0.30 7.16 -12.28
N VAL A 386 1.46 6.86 -11.69
CA VAL A 386 1.76 7.12 -10.28
C VAL A 386 3.13 7.75 -10.14
N PHE A 387 3.23 8.79 -9.31
CA PHE A 387 4.47 9.47 -9.00
C PHE A 387 4.63 9.64 -7.48
N PRO A 388 5.31 8.70 -6.80
CA PRO A 388 5.52 8.72 -5.35
C PRO A 388 6.81 9.46 -4.93
N LEU A 389 7.67 9.89 -5.88
CA LEU A 389 9.06 10.31 -5.59
C LEU A 389 9.18 11.63 -4.82
N LEU A 390 8.06 12.33 -4.56
CA LEU A 390 8.03 13.48 -3.64
C LEU A 390 7.86 13.10 -2.17
N GLY A 391 7.68 11.81 -1.87
CA GLY A 391 7.43 11.28 -0.53
C GLY A 391 6.06 10.64 -0.40
N GLN A 392 5.90 9.81 0.64
CA GLN A 392 4.66 9.07 0.88
C GLN A 392 3.47 9.96 1.25
N ASP A 393 3.74 11.12 1.85
CA ASP A 393 2.72 12.12 2.18
C ASP A 393 2.17 12.86 0.95
N LYS A 394 2.84 12.73 -0.20
CA LYS A 394 2.51 13.45 -1.45
C LYS A 394 2.68 12.54 -2.67
N VAL A 395 1.91 11.47 -2.73
CA VAL A 395 1.87 10.60 -3.92
C VAL A 395 0.90 11.16 -4.94
N LEU A 396 1.38 11.41 -6.15
CA LEU A 396 0.56 11.92 -7.24
C LEU A 396 0.06 10.78 -8.12
N LEU A 397 -1.21 10.86 -8.50
CA LEU A 397 -1.83 9.94 -9.45
C LEU A 397 -2.31 10.72 -10.65
N GLY A 398 -1.98 10.23 -11.84
CA GLY A 398 -2.51 10.68 -13.11
C GLY A 398 -3.70 9.82 -13.49
N ASP A 399 -4.92 10.30 -13.21
CA ASP A 399 -6.14 9.60 -13.56
C ASP A 399 -6.66 10.08 -14.91
N MET A 400 -7.00 9.16 -15.80
CA MET A 400 -7.41 9.48 -17.18
C MET A 400 -8.66 10.36 -17.26
N THR A 401 -9.55 10.26 -16.31
CA THR A 401 -10.81 11.00 -16.27
C THR A 401 -10.79 12.13 -15.26
N ASN A 402 -10.18 11.90 -14.10
CA ASN A 402 -10.24 12.78 -12.93
C ASN A 402 -9.07 13.77 -12.86
N GLY A 403 -8.01 13.59 -13.66
CA GLY A 403 -6.85 14.48 -13.70
C GLY A 403 -5.84 14.19 -12.60
N LEU A 404 -5.35 15.23 -11.92
CA LEU A 404 -4.42 15.12 -10.81
C LEU A 404 -5.16 14.71 -9.54
N ILE A 405 -4.73 13.63 -8.91
CA ILE A 405 -5.14 13.21 -7.58
C ILE A 405 -3.89 13.17 -6.69
N ILE A 406 -3.95 13.75 -5.51
CA ILE A 406 -2.89 13.69 -4.50
C ILE A 406 -3.38 12.86 -3.32
N VAL A 407 -2.60 11.85 -2.96
CA VAL A 407 -2.92 10.99 -1.82
C VAL A 407 -1.77 10.97 -0.81
N ASP A 408 -2.13 10.75 0.45
CA ASP A 408 -1.23 10.48 1.55
C ASP A 408 -1.18 8.96 1.77
N ALA A 409 0.00 8.41 1.59
CA ALA A 409 0.30 6.99 1.76
C ALA A 409 1.25 6.74 2.96
N THR A 410 1.41 7.68 3.88
CA THR A 410 2.30 7.55 5.04
C THR A 410 1.91 6.36 5.93
N LYS A 411 0.62 6.09 6.03
CA LYS A 411 0.11 4.98 6.84
C LYS A 411 0.42 3.57 6.29
N ILE A 412 0.88 3.45 5.05
CA ILE A 412 1.35 2.14 4.53
C ILE A 412 2.68 1.73 5.13
N SER A 413 3.51 2.71 5.50
CA SER A 413 4.82 2.50 6.16
C SER A 413 4.68 2.32 7.67
N GLU A 414 3.53 2.65 8.24
CA GLU A 414 3.24 2.17 9.57
C GLU A 414 3.30 0.65 9.48
N PRO A 415 4.16 -0.02 10.27
CA PRO A 415 4.10 -1.46 10.40
C PRO A 415 2.63 -1.77 10.64
N ALA A 416 2.09 -2.77 9.97
CA ALA A 416 0.75 -3.26 10.25
C ALA A 416 0.72 -3.32 11.77
N LYS A 417 -0.15 -2.48 12.43
CA LYS A 417 -0.17 -2.38 13.90
C LYS A 417 -0.04 -3.80 14.35
N ASN A 418 1.06 -4.13 15.03
CA ASN A 418 1.45 -5.49 15.30
C ASN A 418 0.21 -6.14 15.93
N GLN A 419 -0.59 -6.82 15.09
CA GLN A 419 -1.88 -7.33 15.54
C GLN A 419 -1.56 -8.34 16.61
N ILE A 420 -2.10 -8.13 17.78
CA ILE A 420 -1.87 -9.03 18.90
C ILE A 420 -2.30 -10.43 18.46
N SER A 421 -1.33 -11.38 18.48
CA SER A 421 -1.57 -12.79 18.12
C SER A 421 -1.96 -13.04 16.65
N ASP A 422 -1.41 -12.29 15.72
CA ASP A 422 -1.43 -12.58 14.28
C ASP A 422 -0.23 -13.49 13.95
N PHE A 423 -0.40 -14.81 14.01
CA PHE A 423 0.69 -15.78 13.83
C PHE A 423 0.96 -16.13 12.34
N ASP A 424 0.05 -15.81 11.45
CA ASP A 424 0.25 -16.07 10.03
C ASP A 424 0.53 -14.80 9.20
N GLY A 425 0.36 -13.61 9.79
CA GLY A 425 0.69 -12.32 9.18
C GLY A 425 -0.36 -11.86 8.18
N ASP A 426 -1.63 -12.25 8.34
CA ASP A 426 -2.71 -11.84 7.45
C ASP A 426 -3.36 -10.50 7.83
N GLY A 427 -2.89 -9.89 8.94
CA GLY A 427 -3.40 -8.63 9.48
C GLY A 427 -4.59 -8.79 10.41
N LYS A 428 -4.97 -10.01 10.77
CA LYS A 428 -6.04 -10.32 11.72
C LYS A 428 -5.51 -11.03 12.93
N THR A 429 -6.20 -10.90 14.04
CA THR A 429 -5.91 -11.68 15.24
C THR A 429 -6.36 -13.12 15.07
N ASP A 430 -5.45 -14.06 15.27
CA ASP A 430 -5.71 -15.50 15.23
C ASP A 430 -6.33 -16.03 16.51
N PHE A 431 -7.05 -17.17 16.43
CA PHE A 431 -7.54 -17.88 17.60
C PHE A 431 -6.41 -18.70 18.21
N SER A 432 -5.92 -18.30 19.38
CA SER A 432 -4.76 -18.95 19.96
C SER A 432 -4.89 -19.09 21.48
N VAL A 433 -4.54 -20.26 21.99
CA VAL A 433 -4.55 -20.57 23.42
C VAL A 433 -3.23 -21.16 23.88
N TYR A 434 -2.88 -20.88 25.10
CA TYR A 434 -1.78 -21.50 25.82
C TYR A 434 -2.32 -22.42 26.89
N SER A 435 -1.85 -23.67 26.93
CA SER A 435 -2.20 -24.67 27.95
C SER A 435 -1.15 -24.70 29.07
N PRO A 436 -1.36 -24.05 30.21
CA PRO A 436 -0.38 -24.07 31.32
C PRO A 436 -0.04 -25.46 31.80
N SER A 437 -0.98 -26.42 31.76
CA SER A 437 -0.79 -27.79 32.19
C SER A 437 0.24 -28.57 31.36
N THR A 438 0.38 -28.22 30.09
CA THR A 438 1.26 -28.92 29.15
C THR A 438 2.39 -28.05 28.61
N GLY A 439 2.28 -26.72 28.70
CA GLY A 439 3.16 -25.77 28.06
C GLY A 439 2.98 -25.70 26.54
N ALA A 440 1.81 -26.11 26.03
CA ALA A 440 1.52 -26.14 24.62
C ALA A 440 0.75 -24.88 24.17
N TRP A 441 1.12 -24.33 23.03
CA TRP A 441 0.37 -23.33 22.27
C TRP A 441 -0.43 -24.05 21.20
N GLN A 442 -1.69 -23.68 21.07
CA GLN A 442 -2.54 -24.09 19.97
C GLN A 442 -3.00 -22.83 19.25
N MET A 443 -2.81 -22.78 17.95
CA MET A 443 -3.11 -21.62 17.11
C MET A 443 -3.93 -22.08 15.91
N GLU A 444 -4.98 -21.33 15.57
CA GLU A 444 -5.74 -21.50 14.32
C GLU A 444 -5.73 -20.20 13.56
N ASN A 445 -5.13 -20.23 12.38
CA ASN A 445 -4.94 -19.10 11.49
C ASN A 445 -6.25 -18.62 10.89
N THR A 446 -6.49 -17.31 10.92
CA THR A 446 -7.71 -16.70 10.34
C THR A 446 -7.72 -16.71 8.84
N SER A 447 -6.57 -16.67 8.16
CA SER A 447 -6.48 -16.67 6.69
C SER A 447 -7.00 -17.94 6.02
N ASN A 448 -6.80 -19.11 6.65
CA ASN A 448 -7.06 -20.41 6.00
C ASN A 448 -7.63 -21.47 6.92
N ASN A 449 -7.92 -21.15 8.19
CA ASN A 449 -8.37 -22.05 9.26
C ASN A 449 -7.41 -23.23 9.52
N SER A 450 -6.13 -23.11 9.17
CA SER A 450 -5.15 -24.14 9.50
C SER A 450 -4.79 -24.07 10.98
N SER A 451 -4.67 -25.23 11.63
CA SER A 451 -4.29 -25.31 13.04
C SER A 451 -2.86 -25.80 13.20
N SER A 452 -2.16 -25.23 14.17
CA SER A 452 -0.81 -25.65 14.56
C SER A 452 -0.69 -25.80 16.07
N VAL A 453 0.25 -26.63 16.52
CA VAL A 453 0.57 -26.82 17.93
C VAL A 453 2.07 -26.68 18.12
N VAL A 454 2.47 -25.80 19.05
CA VAL A 454 3.88 -25.59 19.40
C VAL A 454 4.08 -25.86 20.90
N GLN A 455 4.99 -26.77 21.19
CA GLN A 455 5.35 -27.07 22.60
C GLN A 455 6.39 -26.05 23.08
N PHE A 456 5.95 -25.04 23.84
CA PHE A 456 6.83 -23.94 24.23
C PHE A 456 6.34 -23.23 25.51
N GLY A 457 7.01 -23.44 26.60
CA GLY A 457 6.70 -22.83 27.89
C GLY A 457 6.53 -23.83 29.02
N LEU A 458 6.29 -23.32 30.23
CA LEU A 458 6.03 -24.06 31.45
C LEU A 458 4.80 -23.50 32.17
N SER A 459 4.22 -24.25 33.08
CA SER A 459 2.96 -23.92 33.77
C SER A 459 2.91 -22.55 34.46
N ALA A 460 4.05 -22.03 34.92
CA ALA A 460 4.14 -20.74 35.62
C ALA A 460 4.56 -19.58 34.70
N ASP A 461 4.79 -19.86 33.45
CA ASP A 461 5.19 -18.81 32.46
C ASP A 461 4.02 -17.89 32.15
N LYS A 462 4.33 -16.64 31.81
CA LYS A 462 3.37 -15.62 31.34
C LYS A 462 3.45 -15.52 29.83
N ILE A 463 2.30 -15.45 29.20
CA ILE A 463 2.19 -15.25 27.74
C ILE A 463 2.64 -13.84 27.37
N VAL A 464 3.52 -13.73 26.37
CA VAL A 464 4.04 -12.47 25.86
C VAL A 464 4.23 -12.54 24.33
N ALA A 465 3.22 -13.07 23.63
CA ALA A 465 3.24 -13.14 22.16
C ALA A 465 3.41 -11.75 21.53
N GLY A 466 4.15 -11.66 20.44
CA GLY A 466 4.40 -10.44 19.69
C GLY A 466 5.42 -10.69 18.59
N ASP A 467 5.59 -9.78 17.67
CA ASP A 467 6.57 -9.87 16.59
C ASP A 467 7.93 -9.36 17.06
N TYR A 468 8.78 -10.26 17.56
CA TYR A 468 10.11 -9.89 18.09
C TYR A 468 11.20 -9.89 17.03
N ASP A 469 10.96 -10.43 15.86
CA ASP A 469 11.97 -10.49 14.79
C ASP A 469 11.63 -9.59 13.56
N GLY A 470 10.44 -9.00 13.54
CA GLY A 470 10.05 -7.97 12.57
C GLY A 470 9.61 -8.53 11.23
N ASP A 471 9.12 -9.77 11.20
CA ASP A 471 8.65 -10.40 9.97
C ASP A 471 7.15 -10.20 9.68
N GLY A 472 6.46 -9.44 10.55
CA GLY A 472 5.04 -9.15 10.47
C GLY A 472 4.13 -10.24 11.03
N LYS A 473 4.70 -11.24 11.75
CA LYS A 473 3.97 -12.30 12.41
C LYS A 473 4.22 -12.27 13.91
N SER A 474 3.22 -12.63 14.69
CA SER A 474 3.42 -12.82 16.11
C SER A 474 4.24 -14.08 16.37
N ASP A 475 5.27 -13.94 17.22
CA ASP A 475 6.10 -15.03 17.70
C ASP A 475 5.49 -15.69 18.94
N VAL A 476 5.70 -16.97 19.09
CA VAL A 476 5.38 -17.69 20.32
C VAL A 476 6.39 -17.31 21.40
N ALA A 477 5.94 -16.65 22.46
CA ALA A 477 6.83 -16.15 23.49
C ALA A 477 6.23 -16.25 24.89
N VAL A 478 7.08 -16.56 25.87
CA VAL A 478 6.73 -16.60 27.29
C VAL A 478 7.79 -15.89 28.12
N TRP A 479 7.35 -15.23 29.19
CA TRP A 479 8.21 -14.71 30.23
C TRP A 479 8.11 -15.59 31.50
N ARG A 480 9.28 -16.03 32.04
CA ARG A 480 9.37 -16.86 33.22
C ARG A 480 9.68 -16.05 34.48
N PRO A 481 8.71 -15.83 35.37
CA PRO A 481 8.90 -14.99 36.56
C PRO A 481 10.04 -15.47 37.47
N SER A 482 10.19 -16.79 37.66
CA SER A 482 11.17 -17.36 38.57
C SER A 482 12.64 -17.06 38.22
N SER A 483 12.91 -16.83 36.94
CA SER A 483 14.27 -16.50 36.45
C SER A 483 14.37 -15.11 35.82
N GLY A 484 13.25 -14.41 35.66
CA GLY A 484 13.21 -13.14 34.89
C GLY A 484 13.63 -13.31 33.43
N THR A 485 13.31 -14.45 32.80
CA THR A 485 13.81 -14.79 31.50
C THR A 485 12.67 -14.83 30.48
N TRP A 486 12.86 -14.13 29.33
CA TRP A 486 12.05 -14.20 28.16
C TRP A 486 12.53 -15.34 27.28
N TYR A 487 11.64 -16.22 26.91
CA TYR A 487 11.88 -17.28 25.92
C TYR A 487 11.02 -16.94 24.70
N ILE A 488 11.64 -16.84 23.53
CA ILE A 488 11.00 -16.40 22.30
C ILE A 488 11.33 -17.41 21.22
N GLN A 489 10.32 -17.91 20.54
CA GLN A 489 10.44 -18.72 19.34
C GLN A 489 10.02 -17.85 18.16
N GLY A 490 10.97 -17.12 17.60
CA GLY A 490 10.76 -16.27 16.43
C GLY A 490 10.34 -17.09 15.20
N SER A 491 9.35 -16.61 14.49
CA SER A 491 8.83 -17.23 13.27
C SER A 491 9.86 -17.23 12.14
N LEU A 492 10.68 -16.18 12.06
CA LEU A 492 11.81 -16.05 11.13
C LEU A 492 13.15 -16.36 11.79
N SER A 493 13.42 -15.80 12.98
CA SER A 493 14.75 -15.84 13.62
C SER A 493 15.00 -17.10 14.47
N GLY A 494 13.97 -17.89 14.77
CA GLY A 494 14.08 -19.08 15.61
C GLY A 494 14.19 -18.77 17.11
N PHE A 495 14.73 -19.74 17.88
CA PHE A 495 14.74 -19.65 19.34
C PHE A 495 15.79 -18.67 19.87
N ARG A 496 15.37 -17.82 20.83
CA ARG A 496 16.27 -17.03 21.68
C ARG A 496 15.76 -16.97 23.13
N ALA A 497 16.68 -16.74 24.06
CA ALA A 497 16.36 -16.49 25.46
C ALA A 497 17.08 -15.24 25.95
N VAL A 498 16.36 -14.36 26.64
CA VAL A 498 16.89 -13.08 27.14
C VAL A 498 16.51 -12.92 28.60
N GLN A 499 17.50 -12.78 29.50
CA GLN A 499 17.25 -12.51 30.90
C GLN A 499 16.96 -11.02 31.08
N PHE A 500 15.71 -10.68 31.41
CA PHE A 500 15.28 -9.32 31.65
C PHE A 500 14.06 -9.27 32.57
N GLY A 501 14.18 -8.54 33.65
CA GLY A 501 13.17 -8.50 34.72
C GLY A 501 13.55 -9.35 35.93
N THR A 502 12.70 -9.31 36.95
CA THR A 502 12.83 -10.07 38.20
C THR A 502 11.49 -10.60 38.63
N ASN A 503 11.48 -11.58 39.51
CA ASN A 503 10.25 -12.11 40.07
C ASN A 503 9.41 -10.99 40.72
N GLY A 504 8.12 -10.94 40.39
CA GLY A 504 7.19 -9.90 40.82
C GLY A 504 7.03 -8.73 39.81
N ASP A 505 7.84 -8.68 38.79
CA ASP A 505 7.61 -7.75 37.68
C ASP A 505 6.40 -8.22 36.82
N VAL A 506 5.79 -7.30 36.07
CA VAL A 506 4.70 -7.54 35.12
C VAL A 506 5.24 -7.34 33.72
N PRO A 507 5.18 -8.34 32.83
CA PRO A 507 5.61 -8.15 31.44
C PRO A 507 4.63 -7.22 30.69
N VAL A 508 5.17 -6.30 29.90
CA VAL A 508 4.44 -5.26 29.16
C VAL A 508 5.08 -5.08 27.78
N ALA A 509 5.16 -6.17 27.02
CA ALA A 509 5.75 -6.17 25.69
C ALA A 509 4.97 -5.30 24.70
N ALA A 510 5.67 -4.47 23.93
CA ALA A 510 5.12 -3.67 22.83
C ALA A 510 6.29 -3.07 22.03
N ASP A 511 6.02 -2.48 20.86
CA ASP A 511 7.02 -1.77 20.07
C ASP A 511 7.16 -0.32 20.55
N TYR A 512 8.07 -0.07 21.50
CA TYR A 512 8.24 1.25 22.13
C TYR A 512 9.16 2.21 21.35
N ASP A 513 9.89 1.73 20.36
CA ASP A 513 10.74 2.59 19.51
C ASP A 513 10.27 2.68 18.06
N ALA A 514 9.14 2.04 17.73
CA ALA A 514 8.50 2.04 16.42
C ALA A 514 9.40 1.52 15.30
N ASP A 515 10.19 0.48 15.58
CA ASP A 515 11.05 -0.18 14.59
C ASP A 515 10.39 -1.40 13.92
N GLY A 516 9.11 -1.66 14.26
CA GLY A 516 8.32 -2.78 13.76
C GLY A 516 8.53 -4.08 14.54
N LYS A 517 9.31 -4.06 15.63
CA LYS A 517 9.56 -5.23 16.48
C LYS A 517 9.01 -5.03 17.87
N THR A 518 8.47 -6.07 18.43
CA THR A 518 8.07 -6.08 19.83
C THR A 518 9.30 -6.01 20.75
N ASP A 519 9.35 -5.02 21.62
CA ASP A 519 10.40 -4.84 22.63
C ASP A 519 10.13 -5.67 23.87
N ILE A 520 11.21 -6.08 24.52
CA ILE A 520 11.16 -6.71 25.83
C ILE A 520 10.99 -5.62 26.89
N ALA A 521 9.91 -5.68 27.67
CA ALA A 521 9.63 -4.70 28.71
C ALA A 521 8.93 -5.31 29.93
N VAL A 522 9.27 -4.80 31.10
CA VAL A 522 8.61 -5.15 32.36
C VAL A 522 8.28 -3.90 33.17
N TRP A 523 7.14 -3.92 33.85
CA TRP A 523 6.81 -2.93 34.88
C TRP A 523 7.00 -3.52 36.26
N ARG A 524 7.67 -2.78 37.16
CA ARG A 524 7.96 -3.19 38.54
C ARG A 524 7.00 -2.56 39.53
N PRO A 525 6.06 -3.32 40.11
CA PRO A 525 5.05 -2.76 41.01
C PRO A 525 5.65 -2.12 42.27
N SER A 526 6.75 -2.65 42.79
CA SER A 526 7.37 -2.14 44.02
C SER A 526 7.94 -0.73 43.94
N SER A 527 8.31 -0.31 42.73
CA SER A 527 8.88 1.02 42.47
C SER A 527 8.05 1.88 41.48
N GLY A 528 7.02 1.29 40.82
CA GLY A 528 6.29 1.94 39.74
C GLY A 528 7.17 2.23 38.55
N THR A 529 8.16 1.40 38.25
CA THR A 529 9.16 1.67 37.20
C THR A 529 9.00 0.71 36.05
N TRP A 530 8.99 1.26 34.85
CA TRP A 530 9.05 0.55 33.57
C TRP A 530 10.51 0.37 33.20
N TYR A 531 10.87 -0.83 32.79
CA TYR A 531 12.19 -1.17 32.27
C TYR A 531 12.02 -1.75 30.87
N PHE A 532 12.81 -1.26 29.92
CA PHE A 532 12.77 -1.64 28.51
C PHE A 532 14.13 -2.16 28.06
N LEU A 533 14.10 -3.15 27.21
CA LEU A 533 15.21 -3.54 26.36
C LEU A 533 14.70 -3.44 24.91
N LYS A 534 14.75 -2.23 24.38
CA LYS A 534 14.29 -1.89 23.05
C LYS A 534 15.18 -2.52 21.99
N SER A 535 14.58 -2.97 20.90
CA SER A 535 15.26 -3.69 19.84
C SER A 535 16.31 -2.84 19.12
N THR A 536 16.05 -1.55 18.91
CA THR A 536 16.97 -0.59 18.29
C THR A 536 17.65 0.33 19.28
N LEU A 537 16.92 0.88 20.28
CA LEU A 537 17.44 1.88 21.19
C LEU A 537 18.04 1.32 22.49
N GLY A 538 17.93 0.01 22.74
CA GLY A 538 18.53 -0.66 23.88
C GLY A 538 17.83 -0.37 25.23
N PHE A 539 18.60 -0.37 26.32
CA PHE A 539 18.04 -0.28 27.67
C PHE A 539 17.56 1.13 28.03
N GLN A 540 16.35 1.18 28.60
CA GLN A 540 15.77 2.41 29.18
C GLN A 540 15.00 2.07 30.45
N ALA A 541 14.86 3.03 31.37
CA ALA A 541 13.99 2.92 32.54
C ALA A 541 13.25 4.23 32.78
N ILE A 542 11.94 4.12 33.04
CA ILE A 542 11.06 5.28 33.29
C ILE A 542 10.21 4.99 34.52
N GLN A 543 10.20 5.89 35.49
CA GLN A 543 9.31 5.78 36.65
C GLN A 543 7.94 6.35 36.28
N TRP A 544 6.92 5.48 36.19
CA TRP A 544 5.55 5.87 35.95
C TRP A 544 4.59 4.87 36.58
N GLY A 545 3.78 5.37 37.50
CA GLY A 545 2.89 4.54 38.32
C GLY A 545 3.37 4.37 39.77
N MET A 546 2.63 3.59 40.54
CA MET A 546 2.90 3.25 41.91
C MET A 546 2.35 1.85 42.26
N SER A 547 2.74 1.32 43.40
CA SER A 547 2.24 0.02 43.88
C SER A 547 0.71 -0.01 43.92
N GLY A 548 0.12 -1.07 43.37
CA GLY A 548 -1.33 -1.26 43.25
C GLY A 548 -1.95 -0.77 41.95
N ASP A 549 -1.20 -0.07 41.13
CA ASP A 549 -1.62 0.28 39.78
C ASP A 549 -1.58 -0.96 38.87
N LYS A 550 -2.35 -0.96 37.78
CA LYS A 550 -2.37 -1.99 36.72
C LYS A 550 -1.74 -1.40 35.46
N PRO A 551 -0.58 -1.93 34.99
CA PRO A 551 0.08 -1.44 33.79
C PRO A 551 -0.50 -2.07 32.53
N PHE A 552 -0.54 -1.30 31.44
CA PHE A 552 -0.80 -1.75 30.09
C PHE A 552 -0.33 -0.69 29.09
N THR A 553 -0.52 -0.90 27.80
CA THR A 553 -0.04 -0.03 26.73
C THR A 553 -1.16 0.33 25.77
N GLY A 554 -1.06 1.47 25.14
CA GLY A 554 -1.95 1.92 24.07
C GLY A 554 -1.42 3.21 23.49
N ASP A 555 -1.70 3.49 22.23
CA ASP A 555 -1.35 4.74 21.56
C ASP A 555 -2.54 5.71 21.67
N TYR A 556 -2.48 6.66 22.63
CA TYR A 556 -3.57 7.63 22.90
C TYR A 556 -3.41 8.94 22.14
N GLU A 557 -2.33 9.09 21.38
CA GLU A 557 -2.05 10.30 20.60
C GLU A 557 -1.91 10.06 19.09
N ALA A 558 -1.98 8.78 18.64
CA ALA A 558 -1.82 8.31 17.26
C ALA A 558 -0.46 8.67 16.65
N ASP A 559 0.63 8.59 17.44
CA ASP A 559 1.99 8.79 16.95
C ASP A 559 2.67 7.48 16.49
N GLY A 560 1.95 6.36 16.55
CA GLY A 560 2.44 5.02 16.18
C GLY A 560 3.25 4.34 17.27
N LYS A 561 3.39 4.93 18.46
CA LYS A 561 4.10 4.35 19.60
C LYS A 561 3.18 4.12 20.78
N PRO A 562 3.34 3.03 21.52
CA PRO A 562 2.56 2.82 22.71
C PRO A 562 2.99 3.79 23.83
N ASP A 563 1.99 4.39 24.47
CA ASP A 563 2.14 5.18 25.70
C ASP A 563 2.28 4.27 26.91
N LEU A 564 2.87 4.79 27.99
CA LEU A 564 2.95 4.07 29.26
C LEU A 564 1.69 4.37 30.09
N VAL A 565 0.87 3.35 30.26
CA VAL A 565 -0.42 3.52 30.92
C VAL A 565 -0.50 2.71 32.20
N VAL A 566 -0.99 3.34 33.25
CA VAL A 566 -1.41 2.64 34.46
C VAL A 566 -2.83 3.03 34.85
N PHE A 567 -3.66 2.05 35.09
CA PHE A 567 -4.98 2.25 35.72
C PHE A 567 -4.83 2.11 37.23
N ARG A 568 -5.33 3.08 37.98
CA ARG A 568 -5.30 3.08 39.44
C ARG A 568 -6.68 2.73 40.01
N PRO A 569 -6.89 1.52 40.51
CA PRO A 569 -8.19 1.09 40.99
C PRO A 569 -8.71 1.92 42.17
N SER A 570 -7.81 2.45 43.02
CA SER A 570 -8.22 3.20 44.21
C SER A 570 -8.99 4.49 43.93
N ASN A 571 -8.80 5.08 42.77
CA ASN A 571 -9.51 6.30 42.37
C ASN A 571 -10.10 6.22 40.95
N SER A 572 -9.97 5.07 40.27
CA SER A 572 -10.47 4.82 38.90
C SER A 572 -9.92 5.82 37.89
N VAL A 573 -8.66 6.22 38.02
CA VAL A 573 -7.99 7.16 37.12
C VAL A 573 -6.98 6.39 36.29
N TRP A 574 -6.97 6.71 34.99
CA TRP A 574 -5.97 6.33 34.02
C TRP A 574 -4.87 7.39 34.04
N TYR A 575 -3.64 6.96 34.20
CA TYR A 575 -2.44 7.80 34.18
C TYR A 575 -1.65 7.39 32.94
N ILE A 576 -1.52 8.28 31.98
CA ILE A 576 -0.87 8.07 30.69
C ILE A 576 0.35 8.96 30.61
N LEU A 577 1.50 8.41 30.31
CA LEU A 577 2.68 9.18 29.94
C LEU A 577 2.85 9.05 28.42
N GLN A 578 2.58 10.15 27.73
CA GLN A 578 2.58 10.21 26.26
C GLN A 578 3.98 9.99 25.68
N SER A 579 4.07 9.14 24.65
CA SER A 579 5.32 8.72 24.04
C SER A 579 6.01 9.85 23.26
N SER A 580 5.26 10.69 22.53
CA SER A 580 5.80 11.78 21.72
C SER A 580 6.32 12.94 22.54
N SER A 581 5.59 13.32 23.59
CA SER A 581 5.80 14.55 24.35
C SER A 581 6.37 14.34 25.75
N SER A 582 6.29 13.12 26.26
CA SER A 582 6.52 12.78 27.69
C SER A 582 5.64 13.60 28.65
N GLN A 583 4.50 14.10 28.16
CA GLN A 583 3.54 14.83 29.00
C GLN A 583 2.53 13.85 29.62
N PRO A 584 2.12 14.07 30.87
CA PRO A 584 1.13 13.24 31.51
C PRO A 584 -0.30 13.62 31.06
N LEU A 585 -1.10 12.61 30.77
CA LEU A 585 -2.54 12.73 30.59
C LEU A 585 -3.26 11.95 31.69
N TYR A 586 -4.36 12.49 32.21
CA TYR A 586 -5.14 11.86 33.28
C TYR A 586 -6.61 11.80 32.89
N GLN A 587 -7.21 10.61 32.95
CA GLN A 587 -8.63 10.42 32.67
C GLN A 587 -9.27 9.59 33.78
N GLN A 588 -10.33 10.11 34.37
CA GLN A 588 -11.15 9.32 35.30
C GLN A 588 -12.21 8.54 34.50
N PHE A 589 -12.09 7.22 34.48
CA PHE A 589 -13.02 6.35 33.75
C PHE A 589 -13.07 4.94 34.33
N GLY A 590 -14.29 4.41 34.51
CA GLY A 590 -14.51 3.10 35.11
C GLY A 590 -14.73 3.15 36.63
N ILE A 591 -14.65 1.98 37.27
CA ILE A 591 -14.69 1.80 38.74
C ILE A 591 -13.60 0.82 39.19
N SER A 592 -13.33 0.76 40.47
CA SER A 592 -12.22 -0.03 41.06
C SER A 592 -12.22 -1.52 40.67
N THR A 593 -13.39 -2.10 40.40
CA THR A 593 -13.56 -3.53 40.03
C THR A 593 -13.50 -3.82 38.56
N ASP A 594 -13.42 -2.77 37.72
CA ASP A 594 -13.36 -2.94 36.30
C ASP A 594 -11.98 -3.48 35.84
N LYS A 595 -12.00 -4.16 34.69
CA LYS A 595 -10.79 -4.57 33.97
C LYS A 595 -10.51 -3.50 32.90
N PRO A 596 -9.40 -2.72 33.00
CA PRO A 596 -9.05 -1.77 31.96
C PRO A 596 -8.60 -2.51 30.72
N LEU A 597 -8.89 -1.95 29.55
CA LEU A 597 -8.61 -2.50 28.24
C LEU A 597 -8.10 -1.39 27.33
N SER A 598 -7.28 -1.73 26.34
CA SER A 598 -6.79 -0.82 25.34
C SER A 598 -7.18 -1.32 23.94
N GLY A 599 -7.48 -0.43 23.04
CA GLY A 599 -7.79 -0.70 21.63
C GLY A 599 -8.39 0.52 20.97
N ASP A 600 -8.26 0.61 19.68
CA ASP A 600 -8.94 1.59 18.85
C ASP A 600 -10.28 0.97 18.41
N PHE A 601 -11.38 1.31 19.10
CA PHE A 601 -12.70 0.74 18.83
C PHE A 601 -13.51 1.58 17.83
N ASP A 602 -13.17 2.86 17.64
CA ASP A 602 -13.90 3.74 16.72
C ASP A 602 -13.16 4.00 15.40
N GLY A 603 -11.88 3.60 15.30
CA GLY A 603 -11.11 3.64 14.05
C GLY A 603 -10.43 4.97 13.76
N ASP A 604 -10.24 5.83 14.77
CA ASP A 604 -9.58 7.13 14.61
C ASP A 604 -8.05 7.06 14.68
N GLY A 605 -7.50 5.88 14.94
CA GLY A 605 -6.07 5.62 15.07
C GLY A 605 -5.54 5.77 16.49
N LYS A 606 -6.35 6.19 17.47
CA LYS A 606 -6.00 6.28 18.87
C LYS A 606 -6.58 5.13 19.67
N SER A 607 -5.92 4.80 20.77
CA SER A 607 -6.52 3.89 21.75
C SER A 607 -7.63 4.60 22.51
N ASP A 608 -8.78 3.94 22.62
CA ASP A 608 -9.93 4.38 23.42
C ASP A 608 -9.79 4.00 24.89
N PHE A 609 -10.47 4.73 25.77
CA PHE A 609 -10.63 4.29 27.17
C PHE A 609 -11.71 3.23 27.24
N ALA A 610 -11.32 2.01 27.56
CA ALA A 610 -12.24 0.89 27.61
C ALA A 610 -12.16 0.14 28.94
N VAL A 611 -13.29 -0.24 29.50
CA VAL A 611 -13.34 -1.11 30.66
C VAL A 611 -14.36 -2.22 30.47
N TYR A 612 -14.01 -3.43 30.92
CA TYR A 612 -14.94 -4.51 31.10
C TYR A 612 -15.33 -4.62 32.57
N ARG A 613 -16.66 -4.64 32.85
CA ARG A 613 -17.20 -4.79 34.18
C ARG A 613 -17.71 -6.20 34.42
N PRO A 614 -16.91 -7.08 35.08
CA PRO A 614 -17.24 -8.50 35.21
C PRO A 614 -18.58 -8.77 35.87
N ALA A 615 -18.93 -8.01 36.91
CA ALA A 615 -20.17 -8.22 37.66
C ALA A 615 -21.44 -8.14 36.81
N GLN A 616 -21.39 -7.44 35.68
CA GLN A 616 -22.53 -7.20 34.81
C GLN A 616 -22.30 -7.76 33.39
N GLY A 617 -21.07 -8.16 33.04
CA GLY A 617 -20.70 -8.53 31.69
C GLY A 617 -20.78 -7.34 30.70
N ASN A 618 -20.59 -6.12 31.19
CA ASN A 618 -20.70 -4.92 30.39
C ASN A 618 -19.35 -4.35 29.98
N TRP A 619 -19.28 -3.86 28.73
CA TRP A 619 -18.22 -3.03 28.22
C TRP A 619 -18.64 -1.57 28.25
N TYR A 620 -17.77 -0.70 28.69
CA TYR A 620 -17.91 0.75 28.61
C TYR A 620 -16.73 1.26 27.80
N LEU A 621 -17.01 1.97 26.72
CA LEU A 621 -16.02 2.52 25.78
C LEU A 621 -16.21 4.03 25.72
N TRP A 622 -15.15 4.77 25.98
CA TRP A 622 -15.11 6.21 25.72
C TRP A 622 -14.30 6.44 24.45
N ASN A 623 -15.01 6.68 23.36
CA ASN A 623 -14.46 6.79 22.02
C ASN A 623 -13.70 8.11 21.86
N SER A 624 -12.43 8.04 21.45
CA SER A 624 -11.52 9.19 21.32
C SER A 624 -11.88 10.10 20.14
N GLY A 625 -12.37 9.54 19.01
CA GLY A 625 -12.66 10.29 17.80
C GLY A 625 -13.85 11.23 17.88
N ASN A 626 -14.82 10.95 18.78
CA ASN A 626 -16.03 11.76 18.90
C ASN A 626 -16.44 12.10 20.34
N ASP A 627 -15.59 11.76 21.32
CA ASP A 627 -15.79 12.03 22.75
C ASP A 627 -17.12 11.44 23.29
N SER A 628 -17.54 10.27 22.80
CA SER A 628 -18.79 9.62 23.14
C SER A 628 -18.63 8.36 23.96
N LEU A 629 -19.60 8.07 24.83
CA LEU A 629 -19.67 6.84 25.62
C LEU A 629 -20.55 5.80 24.91
N SER A 630 -19.98 4.64 24.64
CA SER A 630 -20.68 3.46 24.15
C SER A 630 -20.76 2.39 25.25
N VAL A 631 -21.88 1.68 25.35
CA VAL A 631 -22.06 0.61 26.33
C VAL A 631 -22.60 -0.63 25.63
N TYR A 632 -21.91 -1.76 25.84
CA TYR A 632 -22.32 -3.07 25.31
C TYR A 632 -22.52 -4.06 26.43
N ASN A 633 -23.66 -4.74 26.45
CA ASN A 633 -23.89 -5.89 27.34
C ASN A 633 -23.42 -7.16 26.62
N PHE A 634 -22.16 -7.52 26.84
CA PHE A 634 -21.53 -8.62 26.12
C PHE A 634 -20.48 -9.33 26.96
N GLY A 635 -20.83 -10.48 27.50
CA GLY A 635 -19.97 -11.30 28.35
C GLY A 635 -20.66 -11.78 29.60
N LEU A 636 -19.95 -12.58 30.39
CA LEU A 636 -20.33 -13.11 31.69
C LEU A 636 -19.23 -12.80 32.76
N PRO A 637 -19.53 -12.89 34.06
CA PRO A 637 -18.56 -12.52 35.10
C PRO A 637 -17.20 -13.15 34.99
N ASN A 638 -17.11 -14.42 34.54
CA ASN A 638 -15.88 -15.19 34.44
C ASN A 638 -15.20 -15.10 33.08
N ASP A 639 -15.76 -14.35 32.12
CA ASP A 639 -15.16 -14.24 30.82
C ASP A 639 -13.86 -13.41 30.86
N PHE A 640 -12.91 -13.78 30.00
CA PHE A 640 -11.73 -12.98 29.75
C PHE A 640 -12.05 -12.01 28.61
N PRO A 641 -12.01 -10.68 28.82
CA PRO A 641 -12.09 -9.72 27.72
C PRO A 641 -10.80 -9.79 26.91
N ILE A 642 -10.95 -9.90 25.60
CA ILE A 642 -9.86 -10.10 24.64
C ILE A 642 -10.06 -9.23 23.40
N PRO A 643 -10.18 -7.89 23.55
CA PRO A 643 -10.34 -7.01 22.42
C PRO A 643 -9.14 -7.13 21.46
N ALA A 644 -9.42 -7.29 20.19
CA ALA A 644 -8.44 -7.33 19.12
C ALA A 644 -9.16 -7.25 17.77
N ASP A 645 -8.45 -7.05 16.69
CA ASP A 645 -9.02 -7.00 15.34
C ASP A 645 -9.08 -8.42 14.75
N TYR A 646 -10.24 -9.06 14.86
CA TYR A 646 -10.47 -10.42 14.34
C TYR A 646 -11.03 -10.43 12.93
N ASP A 647 -11.56 -9.31 12.44
CA ASP A 647 -12.16 -9.24 11.11
C ASP A 647 -11.31 -8.46 10.09
N GLY A 648 -10.24 -7.78 10.56
CA GLY A 648 -9.24 -7.15 9.72
C GLY A 648 -9.64 -5.76 9.22
N ASP A 649 -10.54 -5.06 9.92
CA ASP A 649 -10.97 -3.71 9.55
C ASP A 649 -10.12 -2.59 10.17
N GLY A 650 -9.10 -2.96 10.97
CA GLY A 650 -8.19 -2.03 11.64
C GLY A 650 -8.71 -1.53 12.99
N ARG A 651 -9.91 -1.93 13.41
CA ARG A 651 -10.50 -1.58 14.71
C ARG A 651 -10.52 -2.77 15.66
N ALA A 652 -10.53 -2.49 16.94
CA ALA A 652 -10.67 -3.53 17.94
C ALA A 652 -12.14 -4.02 18.02
N ASP A 653 -12.32 -5.34 17.89
CA ASP A 653 -13.61 -6.00 18.11
C ASP A 653 -13.88 -6.14 19.61
N ILE A 654 -15.16 -6.11 19.99
CA ILE A 654 -15.58 -6.49 21.34
C ILE A 654 -15.59 -8.02 21.43
N ALA A 655 -14.66 -8.58 22.18
CA ALA A 655 -14.52 -10.03 22.26
C ALA A 655 -14.24 -10.55 23.68
N VAL A 656 -14.79 -11.73 23.97
CA VAL A 656 -14.54 -12.45 25.23
C VAL A 656 -14.20 -13.92 24.96
N PHE A 657 -13.28 -14.46 25.72
CA PHE A 657 -13.07 -15.90 25.84
C PHE A 657 -13.76 -16.40 27.08
N ARG A 658 -14.59 -17.43 26.94
CA ARG A 658 -15.35 -18.04 28.02
C ARG A 658 -14.73 -19.37 28.44
N PRO A 659 -14.07 -19.46 29.61
CA PRO A 659 -13.41 -20.68 30.05
C PRO A 659 -14.35 -21.87 30.27
N ASP A 660 -15.62 -21.59 30.66
CA ASP A 660 -16.58 -22.64 30.99
C ASP A 660 -16.94 -23.56 29.81
N ASN A 661 -16.78 -23.08 28.59
CA ASN A 661 -17.07 -23.84 27.38
C ASN A 661 -16.02 -23.67 26.25
N ASN A 662 -14.89 -23.02 26.57
CA ASN A 662 -13.77 -22.76 25.64
C ASN A 662 -14.23 -22.05 24.35
N ALA A 663 -15.14 -21.10 24.49
CA ALA A 663 -15.71 -20.39 23.37
C ALA A 663 -15.22 -18.93 23.33
N TRP A 664 -14.88 -18.50 22.13
CA TRP A 664 -14.58 -17.14 21.75
C TRP A 664 -15.87 -16.51 21.22
N TYR A 665 -16.34 -15.48 21.87
CA TYR A 665 -17.50 -14.71 21.42
C TYR A 665 -17.05 -13.32 21.03
N ARG A 666 -17.51 -12.81 19.90
CA ARG A 666 -17.14 -11.48 19.42
C ARG A 666 -18.30 -10.76 18.74
N ILE A 667 -18.23 -9.43 18.74
CA ILE A 667 -19.00 -8.53 17.89
C ILE A 667 -18.00 -7.84 16.98
N ASN A 668 -18.10 -8.13 15.70
CA ASN A 668 -17.21 -7.56 14.68
C ASN A 668 -17.45 -6.06 14.54
N SER A 669 -16.39 -5.27 14.60
CA SER A 669 -16.44 -3.80 14.51
C SER A 669 -16.88 -3.31 13.14
N SER A 670 -16.51 -4.03 12.05
CA SER A 670 -16.85 -3.65 10.67
C SER A 670 -18.35 -3.62 10.37
N ASN A 671 -19.12 -4.50 11.00
CA ASN A 671 -20.52 -4.70 10.60
C ASN A 671 -21.47 -5.03 11.77
N GLY A 672 -20.96 -5.08 13.01
CA GLY A 672 -21.75 -5.42 14.21
C GLY A 672 -22.22 -6.88 14.28
N THR A 673 -21.71 -7.77 13.43
CA THR A 673 -22.15 -9.17 13.43
C THR A 673 -21.57 -9.94 14.61
N PHE A 674 -22.41 -10.79 15.19
CA PHE A 674 -22.00 -11.72 16.24
C PHE A 674 -21.25 -12.92 15.65
N GLY A 675 -20.10 -13.26 16.25
CA GLY A 675 -19.32 -14.45 15.93
C GLY A 675 -19.11 -15.32 17.18
N ALA A 676 -19.08 -16.63 16.98
CA ALA A 676 -18.72 -17.60 18.03
C ALA A 676 -17.78 -18.66 17.45
N LYS A 677 -16.70 -18.96 18.18
CA LYS A 677 -15.72 -20.00 17.82
C LYS A 677 -15.41 -20.82 19.05
N PHE A 678 -15.52 -22.12 18.96
CA PHE A 678 -15.09 -23.06 20.00
C PHE A 678 -13.65 -23.48 19.72
N TYR A 679 -12.72 -23.05 20.58
CA TYR A 679 -11.30 -23.32 20.41
C TYR A 679 -10.56 -23.31 21.74
N GLY A 680 -9.75 -24.35 22.02
CA GLY A 680 -9.06 -24.55 23.27
C GLY A 680 -9.68 -25.66 24.12
N GLN A 681 -9.12 -25.86 25.31
CA GLN A 681 -9.55 -26.84 26.29
C GLN A 681 -9.70 -26.20 27.68
N ASN A 682 -10.31 -26.93 28.62
CA ASN A 682 -10.50 -26.42 29.96
C ASN A 682 -9.16 -26.13 30.64
N GLY A 683 -9.00 -24.93 31.17
CA GLY A 683 -7.78 -24.44 31.80
C GLY A 683 -6.79 -23.73 30.84
N ASP A 684 -7.12 -23.67 29.55
CA ASP A 684 -6.34 -22.88 28.57
C ASP A 684 -6.54 -21.38 28.79
N LEU A 685 -5.52 -20.60 28.44
CA LEU A 685 -5.52 -19.15 28.47
C LEU A 685 -5.49 -18.61 27.04
N PRO A 686 -6.36 -17.65 26.67
CA PRO A 686 -6.30 -17.03 25.34
C PRO A 686 -5.03 -16.19 25.20
N SER A 687 -4.41 -16.21 24.02
CA SER A 687 -3.17 -15.47 23.77
C SER A 687 -3.36 -13.94 23.71
N PRO A 688 -4.40 -13.37 23.07
CA PRO A 688 -4.61 -11.93 23.10
C PRO A 688 -5.12 -11.48 24.48
N VAL A 689 -4.25 -11.48 25.47
CA VAL A 689 -4.57 -11.00 26.83
C VAL A 689 -4.01 -9.59 26.97
N SER A 690 -4.85 -8.58 26.79
CA SER A 690 -4.49 -7.18 26.95
C SER A 690 -4.30 -6.73 28.41
N ALA A 691 -4.72 -7.53 29.36
CA ALA A 691 -4.52 -7.30 30.79
C ALA A 691 -4.41 -8.64 31.53
N GLN A 692 -3.20 -9.06 31.82
CA GLN A 692 -3.02 -10.10 32.83
C GLN A 692 -3.21 -9.47 34.21
N PRO A 693 -4.04 -10.02 35.09
CA PRO A 693 -4.18 -9.54 36.46
C PRO A 693 -2.90 -9.75 37.29
#